data_9b6659d794d6aa1ccbf879b6f0484bc5
#
_entry.id   9b6659d794d6aa1ccbf879b6f0484bc5
#
_cell.length_a   1.000
_cell.length_b   1.000
_cell.length_c   1.000
_cell.angle_alpha   90.00
_cell.angle_beta   90.00
_cell.angle_gamma   90.00
#
_symmetry.space_group_name_H-M   'P 1'
#
loop_
_entity.id
_entity.type
_entity.pdbx_description
1 polymer ?
#
loop_
_entity_poly.entity_id
_entity_poly.type
_entity_poly.pdbx_seq_one_letter_code
_entity_poly.pdbx_strand_id
1 'polypeptide(L)'
;MLDDSIFSAFIPRSVQKHRTLVRYRIRVEDKLGNSVTMPYADDEQPNFAYFCYNGMPTWAGSNRVGEQKETFPSSVMESLPAYHLIANSNDVTNSQYNGSFDTVHFKGTLVYDGKVYDHIEFRNRGEFSTYVSGKNKWRLYFNRAHGFQARDNYGRKYKQPKKTINLNGCAAPWMPVNRGMAGMEEAIGFKLYNLAGGLAPQTHFIHFRVIDDTEEAPTGSRNAQYEGDLWGLYLYVEHTDSRFLDERVLPDGNVYKIESGNGDKRNQGPTQSIGSSDWNSFRSGYSRSQSLQWWRDHLHLPTYYTFRCVNRIISNVDIREGWNKVFYHHPDDHWYPVPWDLDMLIIPETHWQGSINIERCLSRHEILKIEFKNRARELLDLLLDDASPTGGQIGQFIEEHARFINPPGDPLTFVDVDQFMWNYHPKTAGSHRGQFYVSPKSQGNRGGTWSRRLKSKDHEGMMEHMLGFMTDTDTGRWSIGDGDPRGYGYNYLEYEAKFTDIPNTPTITYDGPGGFALNELRFKTSSFEPGRSTNNKKFTGIQWRLAEVSNPKTPFFELGQPWKYELNPVWELEADEFGGTVAVPQSIIRKGGTYRARVRMRNGTMAWSHWSPPVEFVAGEPDLAGLRAGLAFNEIMYNPLGQAGVSAGEFEFLELKNIGESTLDLSGLFFSSGISFIFPEGSMLASGELFLLGINRAALQSRYPGLVVNGIFEGKLANEGEAITLSSGIGAPVLSVAYDDAAPWPEQADGQGFSLAADRESELGFRVSVIPGGSPGSDNSGLLKPVDDLVLTMARLANGMLRVSFTGVQGRSYSLETSPSLDQAWQPLSNFFPGTSGKVSRTISPWVSRERFFRLVTPANP
;
A
#
# COMPACT_ATOMS: atom_id res chain seq x y z
N MET A 1 49.09 -9.20 -14.87
CA MET A 1 48.04 -9.30 -15.92
C MET A 1 47.52 -10.72 -15.81
N LEU A 2 46.34 -10.90 -15.24
CA LEU A 2 45.62 -12.17 -15.32
C LEU A 2 45.08 -12.22 -16.75
N ASP A 3 45.51 -13.22 -17.50
CA ASP A 3 44.96 -13.54 -18.81
C ASP A 3 43.53 -13.99 -18.60
N ASP A 4 42.55 -13.23 -19.13
CA ASP A 4 41.12 -13.54 -19.00
C ASP A 4 40.78 -14.76 -19.91
N SER A 5 41.27 -15.92 -19.54
CA SER A 5 40.96 -17.16 -20.26
C SER A 5 39.56 -17.63 -19.85
N ILE A 6 38.58 -17.31 -20.66
CA ILE A 6 37.22 -17.85 -20.54
C ILE A 6 37.20 -19.27 -21.12
N PHE A 7 36.93 -20.27 -20.31
CA PHE A 7 36.70 -21.64 -20.75
C PHE A 7 35.22 -21.88 -21.00
N SER A 8 34.86 -22.55 -22.09
CA SER A 8 33.50 -22.96 -22.40
C SER A 8 33.43 -24.47 -22.68
N ALA A 9 32.32 -25.07 -22.27
CA ALA A 9 32.02 -26.46 -22.57
C ALA A 9 30.55 -26.59 -23.00
N PHE A 10 30.25 -27.59 -23.84
CA PHE A 10 28.90 -27.84 -24.31
C PHE A 10 28.34 -29.12 -23.68
N ILE A 11 27.14 -29.01 -23.11
CA ILE A 11 26.39 -30.20 -22.72
C ILE A 11 25.76 -30.80 -23.97
N PRO A 12 25.99 -32.11 -24.27
CA PRO A 12 25.49 -32.71 -25.50
C PRO A 12 23.98 -32.60 -25.63
N ARG A 13 23.47 -32.30 -26.84
CA ARG A 13 22.02 -32.23 -27.14
C ARG A 13 21.32 -33.54 -26.85
N SER A 14 22.01 -34.68 -26.94
CA SER A 14 21.46 -36.04 -26.68
C SER A 14 20.94 -36.21 -25.26
N VAL A 15 21.44 -35.47 -24.27
CA VAL A 15 20.98 -35.54 -22.87
C VAL A 15 19.94 -34.48 -22.56
N GLN A 16 19.71 -33.50 -23.47
CA GLN A 16 18.77 -32.40 -23.28
C GLN A 16 17.40 -32.73 -23.88
N LYS A 17 16.76 -33.75 -23.33
CA LYS A 17 15.43 -34.20 -23.78
C LYS A 17 14.32 -33.57 -22.91
N HIS A 18 13.12 -33.49 -23.48
CA HIS A 18 11.92 -33.11 -22.73
C HIS A 18 11.77 -33.93 -21.44
N ARG A 19 11.35 -33.34 -20.35
CA ARG A 19 11.21 -33.91 -19.00
C ARG A 19 12.51 -34.45 -18.39
N THR A 20 13.67 -33.92 -18.78
CA THR A 20 14.96 -34.43 -18.27
C THR A 20 15.59 -33.38 -17.34
N LEU A 21 15.88 -33.82 -16.11
CA LEU A 21 16.71 -33.09 -15.18
C LEU A 21 18.17 -33.39 -15.49
N VAL A 22 18.92 -32.39 -15.97
CA VAL A 22 20.35 -32.49 -16.27
C VAL A 22 21.14 -31.98 -15.08
N ARG A 23 21.97 -32.84 -14.49
CA ARG A 23 22.90 -32.47 -13.45
C ARG A 23 24.33 -32.50 -13.98
N TYR A 24 25.14 -31.49 -13.62
CA TYR A 24 26.52 -31.40 -14.04
C TYR A 24 27.42 -30.80 -12.96
N ARG A 25 28.71 -31.04 -13.08
CA ARG A 25 29.76 -30.43 -12.25
C ARG A 25 30.85 -29.87 -13.16
N ILE A 26 31.54 -28.86 -12.71
CA ILE A 26 32.69 -28.27 -13.40
C ILE A 26 33.94 -28.68 -12.62
N ARG A 27 34.81 -29.44 -13.26
CA ARG A 27 36.14 -29.77 -12.74
C ARG A 27 37.21 -29.01 -13.48
N VAL A 28 38.01 -28.29 -12.75
CA VAL A 28 39.20 -27.60 -13.28
C VAL A 28 40.44 -28.24 -12.69
N GLU A 29 41.43 -28.47 -13.54
CA GLU A 29 42.70 -29.06 -13.15
C GLU A 29 43.87 -28.19 -13.65
N ASP A 30 44.84 -27.88 -12.79
CA ASP A 30 46.04 -27.12 -13.16
C ASP A 30 47.10 -28.03 -13.82
N LYS A 31 48.16 -27.39 -14.33
CA LYS A 31 49.26 -28.11 -14.96
C LYS A 31 50.06 -29.00 -14.01
N LEU A 32 49.86 -28.88 -12.70
CA LEU A 32 50.49 -29.66 -11.65
C LEU A 32 49.64 -30.83 -11.17
N GLY A 33 48.46 -31.03 -11.74
CA GLY A 33 47.49 -32.07 -11.39
C GLY A 33 46.59 -31.74 -10.19
N ASN A 34 46.67 -30.50 -9.65
CA ASN A 34 45.72 -30.09 -8.62
C ASN A 34 44.35 -29.82 -9.26
N SER A 35 43.32 -30.33 -8.67
CA SER A 35 41.95 -30.11 -9.23
C SER A 35 40.98 -29.64 -8.19
N VAL A 36 40.02 -28.83 -8.65
CA VAL A 36 38.85 -28.38 -7.89
C VAL A 36 37.58 -28.73 -8.66
N THR A 37 36.55 -29.17 -7.96
CA THR A 37 35.24 -29.47 -8.55
C THR A 37 34.20 -28.55 -7.94
N MET A 38 33.38 -27.92 -8.78
CA MET A 38 32.29 -27.04 -8.38
C MET A 38 30.93 -27.57 -8.87
N PRO A 39 29.87 -27.51 -8.06
CA PRO A 39 29.87 -27.18 -6.63
C PRO A 39 30.73 -28.18 -5.85
N TYR A 40 31.11 -27.83 -4.61
CA TYR A 40 31.87 -28.73 -3.75
C TYR A 40 31.07 -29.99 -3.38
N ALA A 41 31.75 -31.08 -3.06
CA ALA A 41 31.08 -32.35 -2.77
C ALA A 41 30.22 -32.32 -1.50
N ASP A 42 30.56 -31.43 -0.57
CA ASP A 42 29.87 -31.18 0.71
C ASP A 42 28.83 -30.02 0.64
N ASP A 43 28.60 -29.44 -0.53
CA ASP A 43 27.50 -28.50 -0.75
C ASP A 43 26.14 -29.21 -0.58
N GLU A 44 25.17 -28.54 -0.01
CA GLU A 44 23.78 -29.05 0.11
C GLU A 44 23.16 -29.37 -1.27
N GLN A 45 23.64 -28.71 -2.33
CA GLN A 45 23.33 -28.99 -3.73
C GLN A 45 24.62 -29.28 -4.52
N PRO A 46 25.21 -30.49 -4.41
CA PRO A 46 26.52 -30.80 -4.95
C PRO A 46 26.58 -30.90 -6.49
N ASN A 47 25.55 -30.47 -7.18
CA ASN A 47 25.49 -30.39 -8.64
C ASN A 47 24.83 -29.07 -9.07
N PHE A 48 25.29 -28.50 -10.17
CA PHE A 48 24.47 -27.62 -10.96
C PHE A 48 23.39 -28.45 -11.65
N ALA A 49 22.20 -27.88 -11.79
CA ALA A 49 21.09 -28.58 -12.44
C ALA A 49 20.22 -27.62 -13.25
N TYR A 50 19.68 -28.12 -14.36
CA TYR A 50 18.60 -27.47 -15.09
C TYR A 50 17.62 -28.53 -15.61
N PHE A 51 16.40 -28.09 -15.86
CA PHE A 51 15.32 -28.94 -16.33
C PHE A 51 14.95 -28.62 -17.77
N CYS A 52 15.02 -29.61 -18.64
CA CYS A 52 14.59 -29.50 -20.03
C CYS A 52 13.10 -29.78 -20.14
N TYR A 53 12.34 -28.75 -20.49
CA TYR A 53 10.89 -28.85 -20.62
C TYR A 53 10.38 -28.04 -21.81
N ASN A 54 9.58 -28.69 -22.69
CA ASN A 54 9.14 -28.07 -23.94
C ASN A 54 7.79 -27.35 -23.86
N GLY A 55 7.33 -27.02 -22.65
CA GLY A 55 6.02 -26.41 -22.37
C GLY A 55 4.99 -27.43 -21.88
N MET A 56 3.88 -26.93 -21.38
CA MET A 56 2.84 -27.73 -20.76
C MET A 56 2.02 -28.46 -21.82
N PRO A 57 1.87 -29.80 -21.72
CA PRO A 57 1.06 -30.52 -22.66
C PRO A 57 -0.44 -30.24 -22.47
N THR A 58 -1.22 -30.51 -23.52
CA THR A 58 -2.68 -30.62 -23.36
C THR A 58 -2.99 -31.83 -22.48
N TRP A 59 -4.10 -31.76 -21.77
CA TRP A 59 -4.58 -32.89 -20.98
C TRP A 59 -6.03 -33.24 -21.39
N ALA A 60 -6.38 -34.53 -21.37
CA ALA A 60 -7.72 -34.95 -21.71
C ALA A 60 -8.26 -35.92 -20.66
N GLY A 61 -9.46 -35.67 -20.20
CA GLY A 61 -10.13 -36.47 -19.20
C GLY A 61 -11.65 -36.37 -19.29
N SER A 62 -12.35 -37.11 -18.47
CA SER A 62 -13.80 -37.02 -18.31
C SER A 62 -14.14 -36.93 -16.82
N ASN A 63 -15.26 -36.32 -16.49
CA ASN A 63 -15.71 -36.25 -15.11
C ASN A 63 -15.87 -37.64 -14.45
N ARG A 64 -16.19 -38.61 -15.26
CA ARG A 64 -16.23 -40.00 -14.85
C ARG A 64 -15.72 -40.86 -16.00
N VAL A 65 -14.87 -41.85 -15.68
CA VAL A 65 -14.36 -42.79 -16.69
C VAL A 65 -15.51 -43.48 -17.45
N GLY A 66 -15.49 -43.38 -18.80
CA GLY A 66 -16.51 -43.87 -19.70
C GLY A 66 -17.51 -42.81 -20.18
N GLU A 67 -17.49 -41.63 -19.62
CA GLU A 67 -18.22 -40.46 -20.14
C GLU A 67 -17.42 -39.78 -21.26
N GLN A 68 -18.04 -38.76 -21.90
CA GLN A 68 -17.37 -37.94 -22.92
C GLN A 68 -16.12 -37.29 -22.33
N LYS A 69 -15.03 -37.38 -23.07
CA LYS A 69 -13.78 -36.70 -22.72
C LYS A 69 -13.78 -35.27 -23.21
N GLU A 70 -13.30 -34.36 -22.35
CA GLU A 70 -12.92 -33.00 -22.70
C GLU A 70 -11.41 -32.89 -22.85
N THR A 71 -10.97 -32.01 -23.75
CA THR A 71 -9.54 -31.74 -23.96
C THR A 71 -9.23 -30.34 -23.44
N PHE A 72 -8.39 -30.25 -22.45
CA PHE A 72 -7.92 -29.03 -21.87
C PHE A 72 -6.66 -28.55 -22.61
N PRO A 73 -6.70 -27.41 -23.29
CA PRO A 73 -5.56 -26.89 -24.04
C PRO A 73 -4.44 -26.44 -23.13
N SER A 74 -3.23 -26.29 -23.68
CA SER A 74 -2.06 -25.80 -22.94
C SER A 74 -2.31 -24.47 -22.23
N SER A 75 -3.13 -23.58 -22.80
CA SER A 75 -3.49 -22.31 -22.17
C SER A 75 -4.22 -22.48 -20.84
N VAL A 76 -5.09 -23.49 -20.72
CA VAL A 76 -5.74 -23.82 -19.44
C VAL A 76 -4.72 -24.48 -18.51
N MET A 77 -3.89 -25.38 -19.03
CA MET A 77 -2.88 -26.09 -18.23
C MET A 77 -1.77 -25.15 -17.70
N GLU A 78 -1.53 -24.01 -18.35
CA GLU A 78 -0.56 -22.98 -18.00
C GLU A 78 -1.19 -21.82 -17.20
N SER A 79 -2.50 -21.84 -16.97
CA SER A 79 -3.20 -20.74 -16.28
C SER A 79 -2.75 -20.53 -14.83
N LEU A 80 -2.16 -21.54 -14.22
CA LEU A 80 -1.57 -21.49 -12.90
C LEU A 80 -0.07 -21.79 -12.92
N PRO A 81 0.72 -21.23 -11.98
CA PRO A 81 2.13 -21.55 -11.85
C PRO A 81 2.33 -23.04 -11.57
N ALA A 82 3.13 -23.73 -12.40
CA ALA A 82 3.36 -25.16 -12.29
C ALA A 82 4.54 -25.47 -11.36
N TYR A 83 4.33 -26.34 -10.37
CA TYR A 83 5.34 -26.91 -9.50
C TYR A 83 5.58 -28.36 -9.93
N HIS A 84 6.78 -28.65 -10.44
CA HIS A 84 7.17 -29.99 -10.85
C HIS A 84 8.02 -30.66 -9.77
N LEU A 85 7.47 -31.64 -9.08
CA LEU A 85 8.23 -32.51 -8.16
C LEU A 85 8.74 -33.72 -8.93
N ILE A 86 10.05 -33.89 -8.98
CA ILE A 86 10.70 -35.06 -9.57
C ILE A 86 11.13 -35.97 -8.43
N ALA A 87 10.61 -37.20 -8.38
CA ALA A 87 10.86 -38.12 -7.29
C ALA A 87 10.77 -39.58 -7.75
N ASN A 88 11.13 -40.54 -6.90
CA ASN A 88 10.97 -41.95 -7.15
C ASN A 88 9.51 -42.38 -6.91
N SER A 89 8.91 -43.16 -7.79
CA SER A 89 7.52 -43.60 -7.70
C SER A 89 7.17 -44.34 -6.40
N ASN A 90 8.08 -45.20 -5.92
CA ASN A 90 7.88 -45.87 -4.64
C ASN A 90 7.88 -44.91 -3.47
N ASP A 91 8.75 -43.87 -3.50
CA ASP A 91 8.83 -42.86 -2.47
C ASP A 91 7.56 -42.00 -2.46
N VAL A 92 7.04 -41.61 -3.63
CA VAL A 92 5.76 -40.92 -3.78
C VAL A 92 4.62 -41.73 -3.19
N THR A 93 4.52 -43.03 -3.58
CA THR A 93 3.49 -43.92 -3.08
C THR A 93 3.57 -44.13 -1.57
N ASN A 94 4.76 -44.40 -1.05
CA ASN A 94 4.97 -44.58 0.39
C ASN A 94 4.67 -43.30 1.16
N SER A 95 5.14 -42.15 0.66
CA SER A 95 4.86 -40.87 1.28
C SER A 95 3.38 -40.56 1.39
N GLN A 96 2.63 -40.79 0.32
CA GLN A 96 1.26 -40.27 0.20
C GLN A 96 0.18 -41.29 0.62
N TYR A 97 0.43 -42.59 0.53
CA TYR A 97 -0.62 -43.61 0.70
C TYR A 97 -0.29 -44.66 1.76
N ASN A 98 0.85 -44.57 2.43
CA ASN A 98 1.26 -45.53 3.44
C ASN A 98 1.53 -44.84 4.79
N GLY A 99 0.56 -44.92 5.70
CA GLY A 99 0.65 -44.26 7.03
C GLY A 99 1.83 -44.74 7.89
N SER A 100 2.48 -45.87 7.53
CA SER A 100 3.70 -46.32 8.24
C SER A 100 4.91 -45.43 7.97
N PHE A 101 4.83 -44.54 6.99
CA PHE A 101 5.87 -43.63 6.59
C PHE A 101 5.53 -42.14 6.89
N ASP A 102 4.58 -41.86 7.74
CA ASP A 102 4.06 -40.49 8.03
C ASP A 102 5.13 -39.54 8.55
N THR A 103 6.18 -40.02 9.19
CA THR A 103 7.31 -39.26 9.70
C THR A 103 8.56 -39.30 8.80
N VAL A 104 8.55 -40.11 7.75
CA VAL A 104 9.72 -40.29 6.89
C VAL A 104 9.83 -39.18 5.86
N HIS A 105 11.03 -38.65 5.72
CA HIS A 105 11.37 -37.65 4.71
C HIS A 105 11.98 -38.34 3.49
N PHE A 106 11.31 -38.24 2.35
CA PHE A 106 11.77 -38.77 1.07
C PHE A 106 12.50 -37.67 0.28
N LYS A 107 13.38 -38.08 -0.62
CA LYS A 107 14.22 -37.19 -1.42
C LYS A 107 13.58 -36.92 -2.78
N GLY A 108 13.71 -35.67 -3.25
CA GLY A 108 13.23 -35.22 -4.55
C GLY A 108 13.92 -33.95 -5.04
N THR A 109 13.43 -33.49 -6.17
CA THR A 109 13.83 -32.21 -6.76
C THR A 109 12.57 -31.44 -7.15
N LEU A 110 12.46 -30.18 -6.78
CA LEU A 110 11.36 -29.31 -7.22
C LEU A 110 11.87 -28.36 -8.31
N VAL A 111 11.09 -28.23 -9.39
CA VAL A 111 11.34 -27.24 -10.44
C VAL A 111 10.19 -26.25 -10.46
N TYR A 112 10.52 -24.96 -10.39
CA TYR A 112 9.56 -23.88 -10.44
C TYR A 112 10.22 -22.61 -10.98
N ASP A 113 9.51 -21.86 -11.83
CA ASP A 113 9.94 -20.56 -12.38
C ASP A 113 11.37 -20.61 -13.00
N GLY A 114 11.64 -21.69 -13.77
CA GLY A 114 12.94 -21.92 -14.41
C GLY A 114 14.08 -22.30 -13.46
N LYS A 115 13.85 -22.37 -12.16
CA LYS A 115 14.83 -22.74 -11.15
C LYS A 115 14.65 -24.17 -10.66
N VAL A 116 15.78 -24.87 -10.52
CA VAL A 116 15.85 -26.21 -9.95
C VAL A 116 16.23 -26.11 -8.48
N TYR A 117 15.39 -26.65 -7.61
CA TYR A 117 15.64 -26.83 -6.19
C TYR A 117 15.96 -28.31 -5.97
N ASP A 118 17.23 -28.63 -6.05
CA ASP A 118 17.69 -30.02 -6.03
C ASP A 118 17.90 -30.53 -4.59
N HIS A 119 17.91 -31.87 -4.43
CA HIS A 119 18.12 -32.53 -3.14
C HIS A 119 17.20 -32.03 -2.01
N ILE A 120 15.94 -31.67 -2.33
CA ILE A 120 14.93 -31.34 -1.34
C ILE A 120 14.38 -32.60 -0.67
N GLU A 121 13.66 -32.37 0.43
CA GLU A 121 12.91 -33.45 1.06
C GLU A 121 11.40 -33.21 0.96
N PHE A 122 10.61 -34.28 0.90
CA PHE A 122 9.17 -34.20 0.94
C PHE A 122 8.55 -35.31 1.78
N ARG A 123 7.35 -35.04 2.26
CA ARG A 123 6.50 -36.04 2.92
C ARG A 123 5.04 -35.66 2.84
N ASN A 124 4.15 -36.54 3.23
CA ASN A 124 2.76 -36.21 3.50
C ASN A 124 2.68 -35.17 4.63
N ARG A 125 1.65 -34.32 4.57
CA ARG A 125 1.33 -33.36 5.61
C ARG A 125 -0.05 -33.62 6.17
N GLY A 126 -0.15 -33.80 7.46
CA GLY A 126 -1.40 -34.06 8.19
C GLY A 126 -1.34 -35.36 8.96
N GLU A 127 -2.36 -35.62 9.72
CA GLU A 127 -2.55 -36.82 10.48
C GLU A 127 -3.47 -37.80 9.71
N PHE A 128 -4.05 -38.75 10.42
CA PHE A 128 -4.92 -39.80 9.89
C PHE A 128 -5.94 -39.35 8.85
N SER A 129 -6.50 -38.14 9.02
CA SER A 129 -7.51 -37.59 8.09
C SER A 129 -6.99 -37.42 6.66
N THR A 130 -5.70 -37.22 6.48
CA THR A 130 -5.08 -36.96 5.18
C THR A 130 -5.16 -38.17 4.28
N TYR A 131 -4.94 -39.35 4.80
CA TYR A 131 -4.94 -40.61 4.01
C TYR A 131 -6.34 -41.05 3.56
N VAL A 132 -7.40 -40.43 4.10
CA VAL A 132 -8.79 -40.77 3.76
C VAL A 132 -9.25 -40.07 2.49
N SER A 133 -8.72 -38.90 2.17
CA SER A 133 -9.16 -38.11 1.00
C SER A 133 -8.68 -38.68 -0.33
N GLY A 134 -7.53 -39.33 -0.37
CA GLY A 134 -6.83 -39.75 -1.57
C GLY A 134 -6.07 -38.65 -2.31
N LYS A 135 -6.59 -37.44 -2.30
CA LYS A 135 -5.88 -36.23 -2.73
C LYS A 135 -5.19 -35.62 -1.54
N ASN A 136 -4.00 -36.07 -1.22
CA ASN A 136 -3.35 -35.81 0.03
C ASN A 136 -2.53 -34.51 -0.01
N LYS A 137 -2.22 -33.96 1.18
CA LYS A 137 -1.42 -32.75 1.37
C LYS A 137 0.06 -33.09 1.35
N TRP A 138 0.91 -32.13 0.95
CA TRP A 138 2.37 -32.29 0.88
C TRP A 138 3.07 -31.27 1.75
N ARG A 139 4.24 -31.64 2.25
CA ARG A 139 5.21 -30.73 2.86
C ARG A 139 6.57 -30.94 2.21
N LEU A 140 7.17 -29.83 1.75
CA LEU A 140 8.47 -29.84 1.11
C LEU A 140 9.46 -29.04 1.95
N TYR A 141 10.68 -29.53 2.08
CA TYR A 141 11.75 -28.93 2.86
C TYR A 141 12.91 -28.61 1.95
N PHE A 142 13.39 -27.39 2.02
CA PHE A 142 14.44 -26.84 1.18
C PHE A 142 15.73 -26.65 1.98
N ASN A 143 16.85 -26.78 1.29
CA ASN A 143 18.16 -26.57 1.86
C ASN A 143 18.35 -25.15 2.35
N ARG A 144 19.15 -24.96 3.40
CA ARG A 144 19.29 -23.63 4.05
C ARG A 144 19.79 -22.54 3.11
N ALA A 145 20.78 -22.87 2.26
CA ALA A 145 21.37 -21.94 1.30
C ALA A 145 20.51 -21.76 0.03
N HIS A 146 19.57 -22.67 -0.23
CA HIS A 146 18.79 -22.74 -1.47
C HIS A 146 17.28 -22.69 -1.18
N GLY A 147 16.85 -21.71 -0.38
CA GLY A 147 15.45 -21.51 -0.03
C GLY A 147 14.53 -21.29 -1.25
N PHE A 148 13.32 -21.75 -1.13
CA PHE A 148 12.31 -21.66 -2.19
C PHE A 148 11.75 -20.26 -2.34
N GLN A 149 11.92 -19.64 -3.51
CA GLN A 149 11.38 -18.34 -3.84
C GLN A 149 9.97 -18.47 -4.39
N ALA A 150 8.98 -18.38 -3.53
CA ALA A 150 7.59 -18.37 -3.93
C ALA A 150 7.14 -17.02 -4.52
N ARG A 151 6.04 -17.06 -5.29
CA ARG A 151 5.34 -15.88 -5.81
C ARG A 151 3.87 -15.96 -5.43
N ASP A 152 3.23 -14.80 -5.30
CA ASP A 152 1.78 -14.72 -5.08
C ASP A 152 0.98 -15.02 -6.36
N ASN A 153 -0.34 -14.97 -6.28
CA ASN A 153 -1.23 -15.18 -7.44
C ASN A 153 -1.02 -14.15 -8.58
N TYR A 154 -0.36 -13.04 -8.32
CA TYR A 154 -0.01 -12.00 -9.30
C TYR A 154 1.42 -12.12 -9.83
N GLY A 155 2.13 -13.20 -9.48
CA GLY A 155 3.51 -13.44 -9.90
C GLY A 155 4.54 -12.61 -9.14
N ARG A 156 4.17 -11.86 -8.10
CA ARG A 156 5.11 -11.05 -7.30
C ARG A 156 5.84 -11.94 -6.30
N LYS A 157 7.15 -11.81 -6.24
CA LYS A 157 7.97 -12.55 -5.28
C LYS A 157 7.62 -12.19 -3.84
N TYR A 158 7.50 -13.20 -2.98
CA TYR A 158 7.53 -12.94 -1.54
C TYR A 158 8.89 -12.42 -1.12
N LYS A 159 8.94 -11.64 -0.04
CA LYS A 159 10.17 -10.99 0.43
C LYS A 159 11.26 -11.99 0.82
N GLN A 160 10.84 -13.13 1.38
CA GLN A 160 11.75 -14.10 1.95
C GLN A 160 11.68 -15.47 1.27
N PRO A 161 12.81 -16.05 0.85
CA PRO A 161 12.86 -17.45 0.44
C PRO A 161 12.45 -18.38 1.60
N LYS A 162 11.68 -19.41 1.32
CA LYS A 162 11.10 -20.33 2.31
C LYS A 162 11.95 -21.58 2.50
N LYS A 163 12.08 -22.01 3.75
CA LYS A 163 12.75 -23.28 4.11
C LYS A 163 11.79 -24.48 4.00
N THR A 164 10.53 -24.23 4.28
CA THR A 164 9.46 -25.22 4.28
C THR A 164 8.24 -24.62 3.63
N ILE A 165 7.57 -25.41 2.78
CA ILE A 165 6.28 -25.05 2.21
C ILE A 165 5.28 -26.18 2.43
N ASN A 166 4.00 -25.81 2.49
CA ASN A 166 2.90 -26.76 2.53
C ASN A 166 2.07 -26.63 1.26
N LEU A 167 1.66 -27.75 0.70
CA LEU A 167 0.73 -27.81 -0.42
C LEU A 167 -0.52 -28.55 0.05
N ASN A 168 -1.63 -27.81 0.15
CA ASN A 168 -2.91 -28.37 0.53
C ASN A 168 -3.69 -28.82 -0.70
N GLY A 169 -4.39 -29.92 -0.60
CA GLY A 169 -5.02 -30.58 -1.75
C GLY A 169 -6.30 -29.93 -2.25
N CYS A 170 -6.63 -28.70 -1.84
CA CYS A 170 -7.87 -28.01 -2.20
C CYS A 170 -9.12 -28.84 -1.94
N ALA A 171 -9.12 -29.60 -0.86
CA ALA A 171 -10.18 -30.54 -0.53
C ALA A 171 -10.19 -30.86 0.97
N ALA A 172 -11.28 -30.55 1.63
CA ALA A 172 -11.52 -31.00 2.99
C ALA A 172 -12.01 -32.46 2.99
N PRO A 173 -11.29 -33.40 3.61
CA PRO A 173 -11.68 -34.81 3.56
C PRO A 173 -13.02 -35.08 4.27
N TRP A 174 -13.32 -34.32 5.31
CA TRP A 174 -14.46 -34.52 6.16
C TRP A 174 -15.73 -33.77 5.75
N MET A 175 -15.55 -32.67 4.99
CA MET A 175 -16.63 -31.76 4.63
C MET A 175 -16.81 -31.73 3.11
N PRO A 176 -17.68 -32.59 2.59
CA PRO A 176 -17.88 -32.71 1.14
C PRO A 176 -18.25 -31.41 0.44
N VAL A 177 -18.92 -30.48 1.11
CA VAL A 177 -19.27 -29.17 0.61
C VAL A 177 -18.02 -28.39 0.24
N ASN A 178 -17.01 -28.38 1.09
CA ASN A 178 -15.79 -27.63 0.86
C ASN A 178 -15.00 -28.15 -0.34
N ARG A 179 -15.19 -29.39 -0.73
CA ARG A 179 -14.55 -29.93 -1.94
C ARG A 179 -15.02 -29.25 -3.22
N GLY A 180 -16.28 -28.85 -3.30
CA GLY A 180 -16.77 -28.03 -4.42
C GLY A 180 -16.24 -26.61 -4.46
N MET A 181 -15.65 -26.14 -3.39
CA MET A 181 -15.01 -24.81 -3.31
C MET A 181 -13.60 -24.78 -3.88
N ALA A 182 -13.01 -25.94 -4.20
CA ALA A 182 -11.68 -26.06 -4.81
C ALA A 182 -10.56 -25.33 -4.03
N GLY A 183 -10.61 -25.36 -2.69
CA GLY A 183 -9.65 -24.70 -1.80
C GLY A 183 -9.87 -23.22 -1.57
N MET A 184 -10.92 -22.63 -2.14
CA MET A 184 -11.27 -21.22 -1.93
C MET A 184 -11.57 -20.94 -0.46
N GLU A 185 -12.18 -21.84 0.28
CA GLU A 185 -12.47 -21.68 1.71
C GLU A 185 -11.20 -21.41 2.52
N GLU A 186 -10.17 -22.18 2.29
CA GLU A 186 -8.89 -22.04 3.00
C GLU A 186 -8.13 -20.79 2.50
N ALA A 187 -8.11 -20.54 1.19
CA ALA A 187 -7.48 -19.37 0.60
C ALA A 187 -8.11 -18.08 1.10
N ILE A 188 -9.44 -17.95 1.05
CA ILE A 188 -10.19 -16.79 1.53
C ILE A 188 -10.02 -16.64 3.04
N GLY A 189 -10.06 -17.74 3.80
CA GLY A 189 -9.85 -17.70 5.25
C GLY A 189 -8.52 -17.02 5.60
N PHE A 190 -7.38 -17.51 5.13
CA PHE A 190 -6.08 -16.92 5.42
C PHE A 190 -5.92 -15.49 4.91
N LYS A 191 -6.41 -15.23 3.69
CA LYS A 191 -6.33 -13.88 3.10
C LYS A 191 -7.19 -12.86 3.83
N LEU A 192 -8.36 -13.24 4.32
CA LEU A 192 -9.23 -12.37 5.09
C LEU A 192 -8.59 -11.96 6.43
N TYR A 193 -7.89 -12.88 7.10
CA TYR A 193 -7.10 -12.51 8.28
C TYR A 193 -6.04 -11.46 7.96
N ASN A 194 -5.28 -11.66 6.87
CA ASN A 194 -4.25 -10.70 6.46
C ASN A 194 -4.88 -9.36 6.07
N LEU A 195 -5.98 -9.36 5.31
CA LEU A 195 -6.71 -8.14 4.92
C LEU A 195 -7.21 -7.37 6.14
N ALA A 196 -7.70 -8.09 7.15
CA ALA A 196 -8.18 -7.48 8.39
C ALA A 196 -7.05 -7.08 9.36
N GLY A 197 -5.77 -7.11 8.96
CA GLY A 197 -4.63 -6.74 9.80
C GLY A 197 -4.27 -7.78 10.86
N GLY A 198 -4.74 -9.03 10.71
CA GLY A 198 -4.28 -10.17 11.50
C GLY A 198 -3.01 -10.78 10.93
N LEU A 199 -2.39 -11.66 11.71
CA LEU A 199 -1.25 -12.46 11.24
C LEU A 199 -1.77 -13.79 10.69
N ALA A 200 -1.54 -14.08 9.41
CA ALA A 200 -1.93 -15.35 8.81
C ALA A 200 -0.96 -15.79 7.70
N PRO A 201 -0.80 -17.10 7.44
CA PRO A 201 -0.04 -17.61 6.33
C PRO A 201 -0.40 -16.97 4.98
N GLN A 202 0.58 -16.71 4.14
CA GLN A 202 0.38 -16.36 2.74
C GLN A 202 -0.07 -17.59 1.94
N THR A 203 -0.95 -17.39 0.96
CA THR A 203 -1.48 -18.46 0.11
C THR A 203 -1.53 -18.04 -1.35
N HIS A 204 -1.34 -19.02 -2.25
CA HIS A 204 -1.59 -18.90 -3.69
C HIS A 204 -1.90 -20.26 -4.31
N PHE A 205 -2.61 -20.24 -5.42
CA PHE A 205 -2.96 -21.46 -6.15
C PHE A 205 -1.83 -21.90 -7.08
N ILE A 206 -1.67 -23.21 -7.23
CA ILE A 206 -0.66 -23.81 -8.10
C ILE A 206 -1.22 -24.99 -8.88
N HIS A 207 -0.64 -25.23 -10.05
CA HIS A 207 -0.71 -26.47 -10.77
C HIS A 207 0.39 -27.42 -10.26
N PHE A 208 0.03 -28.46 -9.54
CA PHE A 208 1.01 -29.40 -9.02
C PHE A 208 1.18 -30.58 -9.95
N ARG A 209 2.42 -30.92 -10.24
CA ARG A 209 2.82 -32.07 -11.10
C ARG A 209 3.85 -32.89 -10.37
N VAL A 210 3.75 -34.22 -10.51
CA VAL A 210 4.71 -35.15 -9.93
C VAL A 210 5.26 -36.02 -11.05
N ILE A 211 6.55 -35.89 -11.30
CA ILE A 211 7.29 -36.64 -12.33
C ILE A 211 7.96 -37.82 -11.61
N ASP A 212 7.30 -38.98 -11.62
CA ASP A 212 7.77 -40.16 -10.90
C ASP A 212 7.88 -41.40 -11.81
N ASP A 213 7.50 -41.29 -13.08
CA ASP A 213 7.63 -42.32 -14.10
C ASP A 213 7.90 -41.73 -15.50
N THR A 214 7.67 -42.50 -16.57
CA THR A 214 7.88 -42.08 -17.95
C THR A 214 6.65 -41.42 -18.58
N GLU A 215 5.47 -41.54 -17.98
CA GLU A 215 4.23 -41.03 -18.50
C GLU A 215 4.07 -39.55 -18.13
N GLU A 216 3.78 -38.71 -19.11
CA GLU A 216 3.50 -37.27 -18.88
C GLU A 216 2.01 -36.96 -18.98
N ALA A 217 1.33 -37.60 -19.89
CA ALA A 217 -0.07 -37.38 -20.20
C ALA A 217 -0.79 -38.73 -20.41
N PRO A 218 -2.11 -38.77 -20.34
CA PRO A 218 -2.89 -39.97 -20.48
C PRO A 218 -2.62 -40.71 -21.82
N THR A 219 -2.39 -42.00 -21.77
CA THR A 219 -2.04 -42.83 -22.95
C THR A 219 -3.22 -43.51 -23.64
N GLY A 220 -4.44 -43.31 -23.12
CA GLY A 220 -5.65 -43.85 -23.74
C GLY A 220 -6.20 -45.15 -23.14
N SER A 221 -5.58 -45.71 -22.10
CA SER A 221 -6.17 -46.81 -21.32
C SER A 221 -7.45 -46.35 -20.59
N ARG A 222 -8.24 -47.29 -20.08
CA ARG A 222 -9.50 -47.00 -19.38
C ARG A 222 -9.32 -46.02 -18.20
N ASN A 223 -8.20 -46.12 -17.50
CA ASN A 223 -7.88 -45.30 -16.33
C ASN A 223 -6.76 -44.29 -16.63
N ALA A 224 -6.38 -44.11 -17.90
CA ALA A 224 -5.22 -43.33 -18.30
C ALA A 224 -5.27 -41.87 -17.83
N GLN A 225 -6.45 -41.31 -17.69
CA GLN A 225 -6.56 -39.92 -17.17
C GLN A 225 -6.02 -39.74 -15.73
N TYR A 226 -5.84 -40.82 -14.99
CA TYR A 226 -5.31 -40.81 -13.64
C TYR A 226 -3.81 -41.14 -13.56
N GLU A 227 -3.21 -41.38 -14.71
CA GLU A 227 -1.78 -41.65 -14.90
C GLU A 227 -1.09 -40.41 -15.43
N GLY A 228 0.23 -40.34 -15.31
CA GLY A 228 1.03 -39.20 -15.73
C GLY A 228 1.27 -38.17 -14.66
N ASP A 229 1.87 -37.02 -15.08
CA ASP A 229 2.42 -36.05 -14.15
C ASP A 229 1.37 -35.19 -13.45
N LEU A 230 0.14 -35.06 -13.95
CA LEU A 230 -0.88 -34.20 -13.43
C LEU A 230 -1.35 -34.64 -12.03
N TRP A 231 -1.14 -33.81 -11.02
CA TRP A 231 -1.73 -33.96 -9.69
C TRP A 231 -2.84 -32.95 -9.41
N GLY A 232 -2.97 -31.90 -10.24
CA GLY A 232 -4.10 -30.97 -10.26
C GLY A 232 -3.86 -29.71 -9.46
N LEU A 233 -4.96 -29.13 -8.97
CA LEU A 233 -5.00 -27.88 -8.22
C LEU A 233 -4.56 -28.09 -6.78
N TYR A 234 -3.57 -27.31 -6.35
CA TYR A 234 -3.13 -27.25 -4.96
C TYR A 234 -3.06 -25.81 -4.47
N LEU A 235 -3.21 -25.64 -3.16
CA LEU A 235 -3.01 -24.37 -2.48
C LEU A 235 -1.66 -24.41 -1.76
N TYR A 236 -0.77 -23.52 -2.16
CA TYR A 236 0.40 -23.22 -1.35
C TYR A 236 -0.04 -22.55 -0.06
N VAL A 237 0.47 -23.02 1.08
CA VAL A 237 0.25 -22.42 2.40
C VAL A 237 1.60 -22.22 3.08
N GLU A 238 1.89 -20.96 3.41
CA GLU A 238 3.13 -20.58 4.09
C GLU A 238 3.32 -21.35 5.40
N HIS A 239 4.54 -21.81 5.66
CA HIS A 239 4.87 -22.43 6.94
C HIS A 239 5.16 -21.36 8.00
N THR A 240 4.70 -21.58 9.22
CA THR A 240 4.81 -20.63 10.34
C THR A 240 6.12 -20.85 11.11
N ASP A 241 7.26 -20.53 10.51
CA ASP A 241 8.60 -20.57 11.08
C ASP A 241 9.24 -19.16 11.12
N SER A 242 10.58 -19.06 11.27
CA SER A 242 11.28 -17.76 11.24
C SER A 242 10.98 -16.97 9.94
N ARG A 243 10.81 -17.64 8.79
CA ARG A 243 10.57 -16.96 7.52
C ARG A 243 9.17 -16.33 7.44
N PHE A 244 8.23 -16.85 8.22
CA PHE A 244 6.92 -16.21 8.41
C PHE A 244 7.04 -14.87 9.13
N LEU A 245 7.93 -14.78 10.13
CA LEU A 245 8.22 -13.53 10.85
C LEU A 245 8.98 -12.55 9.96
N ASP A 246 10.05 -13.01 9.32
CA ASP A 246 10.87 -12.20 8.40
C ASP A 246 10.04 -11.58 7.25
N GLU A 247 9.08 -12.33 6.70
CA GLU A 247 8.18 -11.86 5.63
C GLU A 247 7.37 -10.64 6.05
N ARG A 248 7.04 -10.56 7.34
CA ARG A 248 6.23 -9.48 7.95
C ARG A 248 7.06 -8.41 8.65
N VAL A 249 8.40 -8.54 8.59
CA VAL A 249 9.33 -7.65 9.28
C VAL A 249 9.05 -7.63 10.79
N LEU A 250 8.66 -8.78 11.34
CA LEU A 250 8.45 -8.97 12.78
C LEU A 250 9.76 -9.38 13.44
N PRO A 251 10.01 -8.95 14.68
CA PRO A 251 11.16 -9.42 15.48
C PRO A 251 11.15 -10.94 15.58
N ASP A 252 12.35 -11.54 15.60
CA ASP A 252 12.46 -12.98 15.79
C ASP A 252 12.03 -13.35 17.22
N GLY A 253 11.18 -14.36 17.33
CA GLY A 253 10.59 -14.80 18.60
C GLY A 253 10.08 -16.23 18.54
N ASN A 254 9.66 -16.76 19.68
CA ASN A 254 9.15 -18.13 19.76
C ASN A 254 7.82 -18.26 19.00
N VAL A 255 7.71 -19.29 18.18
CA VAL A 255 6.46 -19.64 17.48
C VAL A 255 6.05 -21.05 17.90
N TYR A 256 4.81 -21.20 18.32
CA TYR A 256 4.24 -22.45 18.78
C TYR A 256 3.01 -22.84 17.99
N LYS A 257 2.99 -24.03 17.39
CA LYS A 257 1.78 -24.68 16.90
C LYS A 257 1.12 -25.37 18.10
N ILE A 258 -0.17 -25.16 18.28
CA ILE A 258 -0.92 -25.73 19.41
C ILE A 258 -1.68 -26.98 18.94
N GLU A 259 -1.29 -28.11 19.50
CA GLU A 259 -1.93 -29.40 19.32
C GLU A 259 -2.10 -30.14 20.65
N SER A 260 -3.24 -30.67 20.90
CA SER A 260 -3.60 -31.32 22.18
C SER A 260 -3.28 -30.44 23.40
N GLY A 261 -3.36 -29.13 23.22
CA GLY A 261 -3.03 -28.14 24.25
C GLY A 261 -1.52 -27.91 24.46
N ASN A 262 -0.66 -28.71 23.86
CA ASN A 262 0.79 -28.54 23.92
C ASN A 262 1.28 -27.56 22.84
N GLY A 263 2.32 -26.79 23.15
CA GLY A 263 3.01 -25.97 22.17
C GLY A 263 4.12 -26.74 21.50
N ASP A 264 3.95 -27.09 20.23
CA ASP A 264 4.99 -27.61 19.38
C ASP A 264 5.78 -26.42 18.78
N LYS A 265 7.02 -26.24 19.25
CA LYS A 265 7.83 -25.09 18.87
C LYS A 265 8.27 -25.17 17.41
N ARG A 266 7.92 -24.15 16.64
CA ARG A 266 8.24 -23.98 15.22
C ARG A 266 9.37 -23.01 14.95
N ASN A 267 9.60 -22.08 15.86
CA ASN A 267 10.72 -21.15 15.84
C ASN A 267 11.23 -20.88 17.25
N GLN A 268 12.53 -20.67 17.36
CA GLN A 268 13.24 -20.29 18.59
C GLN A 268 13.71 -18.84 18.47
N GLY A 269 13.14 -17.97 19.28
CA GLY A 269 13.62 -16.59 19.41
C GLY A 269 14.93 -16.50 20.17
N PRO A 270 15.74 -15.46 19.90
CA PRO A 270 17.12 -15.37 20.44
C PRO A 270 17.19 -15.16 21.95
N THR A 271 16.18 -14.54 22.55
CA THR A 271 16.17 -14.15 23.98
C THR A 271 15.14 -14.90 24.82
N GLN A 272 14.33 -15.75 24.20
CA GLN A 272 13.21 -16.42 24.84
C GLN A 272 13.57 -17.84 25.27
N SER A 273 12.70 -18.45 26.08
CA SER A 273 12.86 -19.81 26.59
C SER A 273 13.18 -20.82 25.48
N ILE A 274 14.24 -21.63 25.69
CA ILE A 274 14.63 -22.71 24.76
C ILE A 274 13.57 -23.82 24.73
N GLY A 275 12.99 -24.16 25.88
CA GLY A 275 11.86 -25.08 25.98
C GLY A 275 10.52 -24.41 25.71
N SER A 276 9.44 -24.99 26.20
CA SER A 276 8.07 -24.45 26.11
C SER A 276 7.59 -23.80 27.41
N SER A 277 8.51 -23.36 28.29
CA SER A 277 8.14 -22.83 29.61
C SER A 277 7.39 -21.51 29.50
N ASP A 278 7.71 -20.65 28.54
CA ASP A 278 6.97 -19.42 28.25
C ASP A 278 5.53 -19.69 27.80
N TRP A 279 5.33 -20.62 26.84
CA TRP A 279 3.99 -21.08 26.45
C TRP A 279 3.22 -21.64 27.64
N ASN A 280 3.84 -22.51 28.43
CA ASN A 280 3.21 -23.12 29.60
C ASN A 280 2.84 -22.07 30.66
N SER A 281 3.69 -21.07 30.87
CA SER A 281 3.41 -19.95 31.77
C SER A 281 2.24 -19.11 31.27
N PHE A 282 2.23 -18.73 30.01
CA PHE A 282 1.13 -17.99 29.42
C PHE A 282 -0.18 -18.79 29.51
N ARG A 283 -0.15 -20.06 29.10
CA ARG A 283 -1.33 -20.96 29.14
C ARG A 283 -1.86 -21.17 30.54
N SER A 284 -0.99 -21.36 31.54
CA SER A 284 -1.44 -21.50 32.93
C SER A 284 -1.84 -20.17 33.57
N GLY A 285 -1.30 -19.06 33.04
CA GLY A 285 -1.57 -17.71 33.52
C GLY A 285 -2.96 -17.19 33.12
N TYR A 286 -3.47 -17.50 31.92
CA TYR A 286 -4.74 -16.94 31.52
C TYR A 286 -5.93 -17.58 32.26
N SER A 287 -6.52 -16.80 33.13
CA SER A 287 -7.67 -17.19 33.96
C SER A 287 -8.66 -16.04 34.05
N ARG A 288 -9.87 -16.37 34.55
CA ARG A 288 -10.94 -15.37 34.78
C ARG A 288 -10.61 -14.36 35.87
N SER A 289 -9.62 -14.64 36.72
CA SER A 289 -9.19 -13.77 37.80
C SER A 289 -8.06 -12.81 37.43
N GLN A 290 -7.49 -12.92 36.24
CA GLN A 290 -6.42 -12.03 35.80
C GLN A 290 -6.89 -10.59 35.68
N SER A 291 -5.99 -9.66 36.00
CA SER A 291 -6.25 -8.22 35.90
C SER A 291 -6.33 -7.76 34.45
N LEU A 292 -6.97 -6.62 34.22
CA LEU A 292 -6.96 -5.95 32.92
C LEU A 292 -5.52 -5.70 32.42
N GLN A 293 -4.64 -5.27 33.34
CA GLN A 293 -3.24 -4.98 32.99
C GLN A 293 -2.50 -6.24 32.54
N TRP A 294 -2.72 -7.38 33.21
CA TRP A 294 -2.10 -8.63 32.78
C TRP A 294 -2.45 -8.99 31.34
N TRP A 295 -3.72 -8.81 30.94
CA TRP A 295 -4.13 -9.07 29.55
C TRP A 295 -3.46 -8.10 28.55
N ARG A 296 -3.30 -6.82 28.94
CA ARG A 296 -2.62 -5.83 28.11
C ARG A 296 -1.13 -6.09 27.97
N ASP A 297 -0.51 -6.68 28.98
CA ASP A 297 0.93 -6.95 28.99
C ASP A 297 1.31 -8.26 28.24
N HIS A 298 0.34 -9.21 28.11
CA HIS A 298 0.66 -10.54 27.60
C HIS A 298 -0.06 -10.92 26.30
N LEU A 299 -1.13 -10.26 25.93
CA LEU A 299 -1.87 -10.58 24.72
C LEU A 299 -1.98 -9.36 23.82
N HIS A 300 -1.55 -9.48 22.58
CA HIS A 300 -1.79 -8.43 21.61
C HIS A 300 -3.27 -8.36 21.24
N LEU A 301 -4.01 -7.57 22.02
CA LEU A 301 -5.47 -7.50 21.99
C LEU A 301 -6.03 -7.12 20.61
N PRO A 302 -5.50 -6.13 19.85
CA PRO A 302 -6.04 -5.80 18.54
C PRO A 302 -5.99 -6.98 17.55
N THR A 303 -4.87 -7.70 17.50
CA THR A 303 -4.76 -8.92 16.66
C THR A 303 -5.70 -10.02 17.16
N TYR A 304 -5.85 -10.16 18.48
CA TYR A 304 -6.76 -11.16 19.04
C TYR A 304 -8.24 -10.85 18.72
N TYR A 305 -8.64 -9.59 18.79
CA TYR A 305 -10.02 -9.20 18.40
C TYR A 305 -10.27 -9.47 16.92
N THR A 306 -9.32 -9.13 16.06
CA THR A 306 -9.37 -9.45 14.62
C THR A 306 -9.47 -10.96 14.40
N PHE A 307 -8.62 -11.73 15.09
CA PHE A 307 -8.62 -13.19 15.03
C PHE A 307 -9.99 -13.76 15.40
N ARG A 308 -10.58 -13.30 16.48
CA ARG A 308 -11.92 -13.73 16.91
C ARG A 308 -13.01 -13.34 15.91
N CYS A 309 -13.00 -12.10 15.43
CA CYS A 309 -14.01 -11.62 14.46
C CYS A 309 -13.97 -12.42 13.16
N VAL A 310 -12.79 -12.62 12.58
CA VAL A 310 -12.64 -13.37 11.33
C VAL A 310 -13.06 -14.83 11.52
N ASN A 311 -12.69 -15.47 12.63
CA ASN A 311 -13.20 -16.83 12.96
C ASN A 311 -14.72 -16.92 12.93
N ARG A 312 -15.43 -15.87 13.35
CA ARG A 312 -16.90 -15.82 13.30
C ARG A 312 -17.43 -15.64 11.88
N ILE A 313 -16.84 -14.71 11.11
CA ILE A 313 -17.27 -14.45 9.73
C ILE A 313 -17.15 -15.72 8.88
N ILE A 314 -16.02 -16.41 8.95
CA ILE A 314 -15.77 -17.63 8.17
C ILE A 314 -16.33 -18.90 8.82
N SER A 315 -16.94 -18.80 9.99
CA SER A 315 -17.40 -19.96 10.78
C SER A 315 -16.35 -21.08 10.85
N ASN A 316 -15.22 -20.78 11.45
CA ASN A 316 -14.18 -21.77 11.69
C ASN A 316 -14.64 -22.73 12.79
N VAL A 317 -15.13 -23.90 12.39
CA VAL A 317 -15.74 -24.86 13.33
C VAL A 317 -14.74 -25.79 13.99
N ASP A 318 -13.52 -25.86 13.49
CA ASP A 318 -12.48 -26.78 13.97
C ASP A 318 -11.43 -26.14 14.87
N ILE A 319 -11.54 -24.83 15.12
CA ILE A 319 -10.69 -24.16 16.10
C ILE A 319 -11.22 -24.32 17.51
N ARG A 320 -10.38 -24.76 18.43
CA ARG A 320 -10.71 -24.94 19.85
C ARG A 320 -9.50 -24.70 20.75
N GLU A 321 -9.69 -24.74 22.07
CA GLU A 321 -8.67 -24.36 23.05
C GLU A 321 -7.29 -24.99 22.79
N GLY A 322 -7.22 -26.26 22.55
CA GLY A 322 -5.96 -26.99 22.37
C GLY A 322 -5.59 -27.31 20.92
N TRP A 323 -6.26 -26.76 19.89
CA TRP A 323 -6.10 -27.21 18.51
C TRP A 323 -6.17 -26.09 17.47
N ASN A 324 -5.54 -26.33 16.33
CA ASN A 324 -5.68 -25.58 15.08
C ASN A 324 -5.39 -24.07 15.15
N LYS A 325 -4.38 -23.72 15.92
CA LYS A 325 -3.87 -22.36 15.98
C LYS A 325 -2.36 -22.36 16.23
N VAL A 326 -1.75 -21.25 15.90
CA VAL A 326 -0.37 -20.95 16.20
C VAL A 326 -0.33 -19.71 17.09
N PHE A 327 0.61 -19.63 18.00
CA PHE A 327 0.93 -18.43 18.74
C PHE A 327 2.36 -18.00 18.46
N TYR A 328 2.51 -16.73 18.15
CA TYR A 328 3.82 -16.07 18.12
C TYR A 328 4.02 -15.29 19.41
N HIS A 329 5.10 -15.59 20.10
CA HIS A 329 5.54 -14.88 21.30
C HIS A 329 6.56 -13.83 20.89
N HIS A 330 6.16 -12.58 20.90
CA HIS A 330 7.00 -11.43 20.58
C HIS A 330 8.02 -11.16 21.71
N PRO A 331 9.22 -10.62 21.42
CA PRO A 331 10.22 -10.31 22.45
C PRO A 331 9.79 -9.33 23.55
N ASP A 332 8.73 -8.54 23.34
CA ASP A 332 8.12 -7.66 24.35
C ASP A 332 7.08 -8.34 25.27
N ASP A 333 7.03 -9.67 25.24
CA ASP A 333 6.14 -10.54 26.01
C ASP A 333 4.69 -10.63 25.53
N HIS A 334 4.34 -10.00 24.39
CA HIS A 334 3.00 -10.14 23.80
C HIS A 334 2.85 -11.44 23.00
N TRP A 335 1.68 -12.07 23.14
CA TRP A 335 1.29 -13.25 22.38
C TRP A 335 0.32 -12.87 21.27
N TYR A 336 0.65 -13.29 20.04
CA TYR A 336 -0.14 -13.02 18.83
C TYR A 336 -0.74 -14.33 18.32
N PRO A 337 -2.08 -14.45 18.21
CA PRO A 337 -2.70 -15.60 17.60
C PRO A 337 -2.55 -15.57 16.07
N VAL A 338 -2.29 -16.75 15.52
CA VAL A 338 -2.18 -16.98 14.06
C VAL A 338 -3.10 -18.16 13.72
N PRO A 339 -3.97 -18.05 12.71
CA PRO A 339 -4.85 -19.14 12.30
C PRO A 339 -4.03 -20.27 11.66
N TRP A 340 -4.54 -21.48 11.82
CA TRP A 340 -3.95 -22.68 11.25
C TRP A 340 -5.02 -23.71 10.94
N ASP A 341 -4.81 -24.50 9.87
CA ASP A 341 -5.68 -25.61 9.45
C ASP A 341 -7.12 -25.15 9.16
N LEU A 342 -7.25 -24.32 8.14
CA LEU A 342 -8.51 -23.67 7.76
C LEU A 342 -9.30 -24.48 6.72
N ASP A 343 -9.30 -25.82 6.81
CA ASP A 343 -9.99 -26.70 5.88
C ASP A 343 -11.43 -27.07 6.31
N MET A 344 -11.90 -26.50 7.42
CA MET A 344 -13.27 -26.70 7.93
C MET A 344 -13.95 -25.35 8.21
N LEU A 345 -14.17 -24.59 7.16
CA LEU A 345 -14.79 -23.27 7.19
C LEU A 345 -16.12 -23.23 6.45
N ILE A 346 -16.91 -22.17 6.68
CA ILE A 346 -18.14 -21.89 5.93
C ILE A 346 -19.15 -23.05 6.07
N ILE A 347 -19.22 -23.57 7.26
CA ILE A 347 -20.04 -24.73 7.60
C ILE A 347 -21.02 -24.30 8.68
N PRO A 348 -22.33 -24.50 8.46
CA PRO A 348 -23.34 -24.20 9.47
C PRO A 348 -23.40 -25.33 10.51
N GLU A 349 -22.34 -25.54 11.23
CA GLU A 349 -22.26 -26.51 12.33
C GLU A 349 -21.88 -25.82 13.64
N THR A 350 -22.43 -26.31 14.74
CA THR A 350 -22.11 -25.85 16.10
C THR A 350 -20.81 -26.43 16.64
N HIS A 351 -20.17 -27.31 15.88
CA HIS A 351 -19.01 -28.06 16.29
C HIS A 351 -17.85 -27.10 16.61
N TRP A 352 -17.41 -27.06 17.84
CA TRP A 352 -16.31 -26.29 18.41
C TRP A 352 -16.42 -24.76 18.33
N GLN A 353 -17.00 -24.16 17.31
CA GLN A 353 -17.30 -22.73 17.11
C GLN A 353 -16.20 -21.75 17.58
N GLY A 354 -14.93 -22.12 17.48
CA GLY A 354 -13.82 -21.31 17.93
C GLY A 354 -13.79 -21.02 19.45
N SER A 355 -14.41 -21.86 20.26
CA SER A 355 -14.44 -21.66 21.71
C SER A 355 -13.04 -21.73 22.30
N ILE A 356 -12.52 -20.60 22.69
CA ILE A 356 -11.22 -20.45 23.36
C ILE A 356 -11.45 -19.88 24.75
N ASN A 357 -10.79 -20.43 25.77
CA ASN A 357 -10.94 -19.96 27.15
C ASN A 357 -10.58 -18.48 27.32
N ILE A 358 -9.67 -17.98 26.51
CA ILE A 358 -9.28 -16.57 26.48
C ILE A 358 -10.52 -15.68 26.31
N GLU A 359 -11.46 -16.01 25.40
CA GLU A 359 -12.70 -15.24 25.19
C GLU A 359 -13.50 -15.07 26.48
N ARG A 360 -13.62 -16.18 27.24
CA ARG A 360 -14.34 -16.18 28.52
C ARG A 360 -13.65 -15.38 29.61
N CYS A 361 -12.32 -15.29 29.54
CA CYS A 361 -11.52 -14.49 30.47
C CYS A 361 -11.66 -13.01 30.14
N LEU A 362 -11.44 -12.62 28.89
CA LEU A 362 -11.54 -11.23 28.42
C LEU A 362 -12.93 -10.64 28.67
N SER A 363 -13.98 -11.47 28.53
CA SER A 363 -15.37 -11.05 28.76
C SER A 363 -15.68 -10.63 30.21
N ARG A 364 -14.74 -10.78 31.15
CA ARG A 364 -14.87 -10.26 32.52
C ARG A 364 -14.55 -8.78 32.64
N HIS A 365 -13.84 -8.22 31.67
CA HIS A 365 -13.43 -6.83 31.66
C HIS A 365 -14.31 -6.05 30.67
N GLU A 366 -15.11 -5.11 31.19
CA GLU A 366 -16.05 -4.37 30.34
C GLU A 366 -15.37 -3.62 29.22
N ILE A 367 -14.25 -2.99 29.49
CA ILE A 367 -13.49 -2.27 28.45
C ILE A 367 -13.01 -3.19 27.32
N LEU A 368 -12.56 -4.41 27.61
CA LEU A 368 -12.12 -5.37 26.58
C LEU A 368 -13.31 -5.90 25.75
N LYS A 369 -14.50 -5.99 26.34
CA LYS A 369 -15.71 -6.27 25.56
C LYS A 369 -16.05 -5.14 24.60
N ILE A 370 -15.93 -3.90 25.05
CA ILE A 370 -16.20 -2.72 24.23
C ILE A 370 -15.22 -2.66 23.06
N GLU A 371 -13.93 -2.86 23.33
CA GLU A 371 -12.89 -2.90 22.29
C GLU A 371 -13.16 -4.01 21.27
N PHE A 372 -13.48 -5.22 21.70
CA PHE A 372 -13.87 -6.31 20.80
C PHE A 372 -15.10 -5.93 19.95
N LYS A 373 -16.15 -5.36 20.58
CA LYS A 373 -17.37 -4.96 19.87
C LYS A 373 -17.14 -3.81 18.90
N ASN A 374 -16.24 -2.89 19.24
CA ASN A 374 -15.79 -1.85 18.31
C ASN A 374 -15.16 -2.47 17.07
N ARG A 375 -14.24 -3.44 17.27
CA ARG A 375 -13.60 -4.14 16.14
C ARG A 375 -14.59 -4.96 15.32
N ALA A 376 -15.52 -5.63 15.96
CA ALA A 376 -16.55 -6.40 15.26
C ALA A 376 -17.43 -5.50 14.37
N ARG A 377 -17.92 -4.36 14.89
CA ARG A 377 -18.67 -3.39 14.10
C ARG A 377 -17.87 -2.84 12.92
N GLU A 378 -16.61 -2.50 13.17
CA GLU A 378 -15.72 -2.02 12.11
C GLU A 378 -15.60 -3.01 10.94
N LEU A 379 -15.36 -4.29 11.23
CA LEU A 379 -15.28 -5.31 10.18
C LEU A 379 -16.61 -5.53 9.47
N LEU A 380 -17.71 -5.48 10.19
CA LEU A 380 -19.05 -5.59 9.61
C LEU A 380 -19.32 -4.42 8.65
N ASP A 381 -19.07 -3.19 9.10
CA ASP A 381 -19.34 -1.99 8.31
C ASP A 381 -18.46 -1.90 7.05
N LEU A 382 -17.18 -2.29 7.14
CA LEU A 382 -16.21 -2.11 6.07
C LEU A 382 -16.17 -3.28 5.07
N LEU A 383 -16.56 -4.48 5.48
CA LEU A 383 -16.58 -5.66 4.60
C LEU A 383 -17.92 -5.88 3.91
N LEU A 384 -19.02 -5.54 4.57
CA LEU A 384 -20.35 -6.05 4.24
C LEU A 384 -21.32 -4.98 3.76
N ASP A 385 -20.92 -3.69 3.79
CA ASP A 385 -21.74 -2.62 3.25
C ASP A 385 -21.86 -2.78 1.73
N ASP A 386 -23.06 -3.09 1.26
CA ASP A 386 -23.44 -3.25 -0.15
C ASP A 386 -24.18 -2.03 -0.72
N ALA A 387 -24.42 -1.01 0.11
CA ALA A 387 -25.13 0.21 -0.29
C ALA A 387 -24.32 1.10 -1.24
N SER A 388 -23.02 0.88 -1.37
CA SER A 388 -22.18 1.66 -2.26
C SER A 388 -22.25 1.18 -3.72
N PRO A 389 -21.93 2.06 -4.71
CA PRO A 389 -21.95 1.72 -6.13
C PRO A 389 -21.07 0.53 -6.53
N THR A 390 -20.00 0.27 -5.81
CA THR A 390 -19.12 -0.89 -6.04
C THR A 390 -19.59 -2.15 -5.32
N GLY A 391 -20.60 -2.06 -4.44
CA GLY A 391 -21.13 -3.18 -3.67
C GLY A 391 -20.25 -3.60 -2.49
N GLY A 392 -20.65 -4.69 -1.84
CA GLY A 392 -19.96 -5.22 -0.66
C GLY A 392 -18.55 -5.72 -0.94
N GLN A 393 -17.63 -5.40 -0.07
CA GLN A 393 -16.21 -5.70 -0.24
C GLN A 393 -15.90 -7.20 -0.18
N ILE A 394 -16.67 -7.98 0.60
CA ILE A 394 -16.46 -9.43 0.71
C ILE A 394 -16.78 -10.15 -0.61
N GLY A 395 -17.79 -9.69 -1.35
CA GLY A 395 -18.11 -10.22 -2.67
C GLY A 395 -17.00 -10.01 -3.67
N GLN A 396 -16.46 -8.79 -3.72
CA GLN A 396 -15.29 -8.46 -4.54
C GLN A 396 -14.07 -9.29 -4.16
N PHE A 397 -13.86 -9.52 -2.87
CA PHE A 397 -12.76 -10.32 -2.36
C PHE A 397 -12.82 -11.79 -2.80
N ILE A 398 -14.01 -12.40 -2.75
CA ILE A 398 -14.25 -13.75 -3.26
C ILE A 398 -14.04 -13.78 -4.79
N GLU A 399 -14.59 -12.81 -5.51
CA GLU A 399 -14.47 -12.72 -6.97
C GLU A 399 -13.01 -12.58 -7.42
N GLU A 400 -12.23 -11.68 -6.79
CA GLU A 400 -10.81 -11.52 -7.10
C GLU A 400 -10.06 -12.85 -7.04
N HIS A 401 -10.29 -13.62 -5.97
CA HIS A 401 -9.54 -14.85 -5.74
C HIS A 401 -10.04 -16.04 -6.56
N ALA A 402 -11.35 -16.10 -6.82
CA ALA A 402 -11.92 -17.14 -7.68
C ALA A 402 -11.42 -17.05 -9.13
N ARG A 403 -11.17 -15.84 -9.64
CA ARG A 403 -10.68 -15.61 -11.00
C ARG A 403 -9.36 -16.31 -11.33
N PHE A 404 -8.51 -16.57 -10.33
CA PHE A 404 -7.25 -17.27 -10.57
C PHE A 404 -7.42 -18.71 -10.99
N ILE A 405 -8.47 -19.37 -10.52
CA ILE A 405 -8.73 -20.79 -10.79
C ILE A 405 -9.94 -21.00 -11.71
N ASN A 406 -10.85 -20.05 -11.73
CA ASN A 406 -12.09 -20.08 -12.52
C ASN A 406 -12.38 -18.69 -13.12
N PRO A 407 -11.63 -18.24 -14.15
CA PRO A 407 -11.86 -16.96 -14.82
C PRO A 407 -13.28 -16.85 -15.38
N PRO A 408 -13.99 -15.73 -15.18
CA PRO A 408 -15.35 -15.57 -15.70
C PRO A 408 -15.38 -15.61 -17.22
N GLY A 409 -16.31 -16.41 -17.77
CA GLY A 409 -16.52 -16.51 -19.22
C GLY A 409 -15.67 -17.55 -19.94
N ASP A 410 -14.69 -18.15 -19.26
CA ASP A 410 -13.92 -19.24 -19.84
C ASP A 410 -14.72 -20.54 -19.79
N PRO A 411 -14.85 -21.26 -20.91
CA PRO A 411 -15.68 -22.47 -20.98
C PRO A 411 -15.05 -23.65 -20.24
N LEU A 412 -13.74 -23.68 -20.10
CA LEU A 412 -12.96 -24.68 -19.38
C LEU A 412 -11.92 -23.99 -18.51
N THR A 413 -11.83 -24.36 -17.26
CA THR A 413 -10.95 -23.76 -16.26
C THR A 413 -10.09 -24.80 -15.57
N PHE A 414 -9.13 -24.36 -14.74
CA PHE A 414 -8.32 -25.29 -13.98
C PHE A 414 -9.10 -26.03 -12.88
N VAL A 415 -10.23 -25.48 -12.45
CA VAL A 415 -11.17 -26.18 -11.56
C VAL A 415 -11.75 -27.41 -12.24
N ASP A 416 -12.09 -27.30 -13.55
CA ASP A 416 -12.60 -28.43 -14.33
C ASP A 416 -11.52 -29.51 -14.54
N VAL A 417 -10.27 -29.10 -14.79
CA VAL A 417 -9.12 -30.05 -14.85
C VAL A 417 -9.03 -30.83 -13.56
N ASP A 418 -9.07 -30.16 -12.43
CA ASP A 418 -8.92 -30.76 -11.10
C ASP A 418 -10.12 -31.67 -10.78
N GLN A 419 -11.33 -31.24 -11.12
CA GLN A 419 -12.53 -32.02 -10.96
C GLN A 419 -12.45 -33.34 -11.77
N PHE A 420 -12.03 -33.27 -13.01
CA PHE A 420 -11.93 -34.43 -13.89
C PHE A 420 -10.80 -35.36 -13.47
N MET A 421 -9.71 -34.81 -12.95
CA MET A 421 -8.61 -35.62 -12.42
C MET A 421 -9.01 -36.39 -11.15
N TRP A 422 -9.74 -35.77 -10.23
CA TRP A 422 -9.97 -36.36 -8.92
C TRP A 422 -11.34 -37.00 -8.72
N ASN A 423 -12.35 -36.68 -9.54
CA ASN A 423 -13.62 -37.42 -9.52
C ASN A 423 -13.39 -38.87 -9.98
N TYR A 424 -13.88 -39.79 -9.19
CA TYR A 424 -13.73 -41.23 -9.43
C TYR A 424 -12.28 -41.73 -9.58
N HIS A 425 -11.33 -40.97 -9.14
CA HIS A 425 -9.93 -41.37 -9.10
C HIS A 425 -9.79 -42.65 -8.23
N PRO A 426 -8.99 -43.66 -8.62
CA PRO A 426 -8.86 -44.93 -7.87
C PRO A 426 -8.46 -44.73 -6.40
N LYS A 427 -7.64 -43.74 -6.10
CA LYS A 427 -7.21 -43.38 -4.74
C LYS A 427 -8.31 -42.72 -3.90
N THR A 428 -9.39 -42.17 -4.51
CA THR A 428 -10.54 -41.58 -3.82
C THR A 428 -11.74 -42.55 -3.74
N ALA A 429 -11.66 -43.73 -4.34
CA ALA A 429 -12.77 -44.67 -4.50
C ALA A 429 -13.43 -45.10 -3.18
N GLY A 430 -12.68 -45.17 -2.08
CA GLY A 430 -13.20 -45.44 -0.75
C GLY A 430 -13.97 -44.31 -0.09
N SER A 431 -13.84 -43.09 -0.62
CA SER A 431 -14.43 -41.87 -0.09
C SER A 431 -15.63 -41.42 -0.94
N HIS A 432 -16.81 -41.26 -0.34
CA HIS A 432 -18.01 -40.73 -0.99
C HIS A 432 -18.37 -41.40 -2.35
N ARG A 433 -18.21 -42.72 -2.46
CA ARG A 433 -18.45 -43.47 -3.70
C ARG A 433 -17.61 -42.99 -4.90
N GLY A 434 -16.44 -42.43 -4.64
CA GLY A 434 -15.50 -41.96 -5.65
C GLY A 434 -15.74 -40.52 -6.14
N GLN A 435 -16.82 -39.90 -5.76
CA GLN A 435 -17.05 -38.49 -6.08
C GLN A 435 -16.19 -37.61 -5.20
N PHE A 436 -15.24 -36.89 -5.77
CA PHE A 436 -14.39 -35.94 -5.04
C PHE A 436 -15.02 -34.56 -4.96
N TYR A 437 -15.41 -33.99 -6.09
CA TYR A 437 -16.22 -32.80 -6.17
C TYR A 437 -17.69 -33.13 -5.98
N VAL A 438 -18.18 -33.02 -4.78
CA VAL A 438 -19.54 -33.42 -4.44
C VAL A 438 -20.42 -32.17 -4.33
N SER A 439 -21.51 -32.20 -5.13
CA SER A 439 -22.61 -31.27 -4.93
C SER A 439 -23.20 -31.43 -3.53
N PRO A 440 -23.51 -30.34 -2.80
CA PRO A 440 -24.17 -30.42 -1.49
C PRO A 440 -25.43 -31.27 -1.46
N LYS A 441 -26.13 -31.45 -2.58
CA LYS A 441 -27.34 -32.30 -2.68
C LYS A 441 -27.14 -33.79 -2.42
N SER A 442 -25.91 -34.29 -2.54
CA SER A 442 -25.65 -35.73 -2.38
C SER A 442 -25.41 -36.13 -0.92
N GLN A 443 -25.42 -35.20 -0.01
CA GLN A 443 -25.02 -35.39 1.38
C GLN A 443 -26.22 -35.46 2.27
N GLY A 444 -26.74 -36.60 2.59
CA GLY A 444 -27.76 -36.87 3.59
C GLY A 444 -28.10 -35.77 4.59
N ASN A 445 -28.53 -36.07 5.75
CA ASN A 445 -29.07 -35.09 6.71
C ASN A 445 -28.15 -33.94 7.16
N ARG A 446 -26.86 -33.99 6.93
CA ARG A 446 -25.93 -32.90 7.29
C ARG A 446 -25.92 -31.72 6.30
N GLY A 447 -26.49 -31.86 5.10
CA GLY A 447 -26.59 -30.80 4.09
C GLY A 447 -28.01 -30.34 3.77
N GLY A 448 -29.00 -30.81 4.52
CA GLY A 448 -30.38 -30.86 4.06
C GLY A 448 -31.10 -29.56 3.79
N THR A 449 -30.77 -28.46 4.46
CA THR A 449 -31.49 -27.19 4.29
C THR A 449 -30.81 -26.20 3.35
N TRP A 450 -29.53 -26.10 3.35
CA TRP A 450 -28.80 -25.13 2.57
C TRP A 450 -28.40 -25.62 1.18
N SER A 451 -28.26 -26.94 0.99
CA SER A 451 -28.09 -27.53 -0.34
C SER A 451 -29.26 -27.29 -1.30
N ARG A 452 -30.44 -26.94 -0.80
CA ARG A 452 -31.63 -26.61 -1.61
C ARG A 452 -31.56 -25.22 -2.25
N ARG A 453 -30.63 -24.37 -1.85
CA ARG A 453 -30.58 -22.96 -2.19
C ARG A 453 -29.50 -22.59 -3.21
N LEU A 454 -28.60 -23.54 -3.53
CA LEU A 454 -27.64 -23.36 -4.59
C LEU A 454 -28.35 -23.23 -5.93
N LYS A 455 -28.08 -22.20 -6.71
CA LYS A 455 -28.61 -22.01 -8.05
C LYS A 455 -28.02 -23.01 -9.02
N SER A 456 -26.72 -23.30 -8.88
CA SER A 456 -26.00 -24.30 -9.65
C SER A 456 -25.24 -25.27 -8.75
N LYS A 457 -24.69 -26.35 -9.32
CA LYS A 457 -23.93 -27.38 -8.60
C LYS A 457 -22.44 -27.36 -8.95
N ASP A 458 -22.04 -26.37 -9.66
CA ASP A 458 -20.69 -26.10 -10.11
C ASP A 458 -19.91 -25.22 -9.13
N HIS A 459 -18.72 -24.83 -9.52
CA HIS A 459 -17.88 -23.94 -8.72
C HIS A 459 -18.53 -22.59 -8.47
N GLU A 460 -19.23 -22.02 -9.47
CA GLU A 460 -19.94 -20.74 -9.32
C GLU A 460 -21.01 -20.81 -8.21
N GLY A 461 -21.81 -21.86 -8.20
CA GLY A 461 -22.78 -22.10 -7.13
C GLY A 461 -22.14 -22.24 -5.76
N MET A 462 -20.92 -22.77 -5.67
CA MET A 462 -20.17 -22.84 -4.43
C MET A 462 -19.65 -21.46 -4.00
N MET A 463 -19.28 -20.60 -4.95
CA MET A 463 -18.89 -19.20 -4.64
C MET A 463 -20.11 -18.37 -4.20
N GLU A 464 -21.27 -18.54 -4.85
CA GLU A 464 -22.54 -17.97 -4.37
C GLU A 464 -22.90 -18.44 -2.95
N HIS A 465 -22.65 -19.71 -2.64
CA HIS A 465 -22.84 -20.25 -1.30
C HIS A 465 -21.90 -19.58 -0.30
N MET A 466 -20.62 -19.45 -0.60
CA MET A 466 -19.63 -18.79 0.24
C MET A 466 -20.03 -17.35 0.53
N LEU A 467 -20.39 -16.60 -0.51
CA LEU A 467 -20.85 -15.21 -0.40
C LEU A 467 -22.08 -15.11 0.49
N GLY A 468 -23.12 -15.87 0.18
CA GLY A 468 -24.38 -15.85 0.94
C GLY A 468 -24.19 -16.25 2.42
N PHE A 469 -23.32 -17.22 2.70
CA PHE A 469 -22.98 -17.60 4.07
C PHE A 469 -22.33 -16.45 4.85
N MET A 470 -21.47 -15.67 4.21
CA MET A 470 -20.75 -14.57 4.85
C MET A 470 -21.56 -13.27 4.92
N THR A 471 -22.56 -13.06 4.05
CA THR A 471 -23.25 -11.76 3.91
C THR A 471 -24.73 -11.79 4.21
N ASP A 472 -25.37 -12.98 4.24
CA ASP A 472 -26.81 -13.06 4.39
C ASP A 472 -27.26 -12.69 5.79
N THR A 473 -28.15 -11.71 5.88
CA THR A 473 -28.73 -11.23 7.15
C THR A 473 -29.95 -12.03 7.60
N ASP A 474 -30.48 -12.93 6.77
CA ASP A 474 -31.61 -13.79 7.14
C ASP A 474 -31.15 -14.94 8.05
N THR A 475 -31.35 -14.76 9.36
CA THR A 475 -30.96 -15.72 10.40
C THR A 475 -31.58 -17.10 10.21
N GLY A 476 -32.77 -17.20 9.61
CA GLY A 476 -33.48 -18.46 9.34
C GLY A 476 -32.88 -19.25 8.17
N ARG A 477 -32.12 -18.59 7.31
CA ARG A 477 -31.59 -19.17 6.08
C ARG A 477 -30.43 -20.13 6.32
N TRP A 478 -29.59 -19.86 7.30
CA TRP A 478 -28.37 -20.61 7.60
C TRP A 478 -28.44 -21.42 8.89
N SER A 479 -29.60 -21.47 9.54
CA SER A 479 -29.82 -22.26 10.70
C SER A 479 -29.98 -23.74 10.33
N ILE A 480 -29.34 -24.64 11.03
CA ILE A 480 -29.48 -26.11 10.88
C ILE A 480 -30.54 -26.71 11.79
N GLY A 481 -31.48 -25.94 12.23
CA GLY A 481 -32.60 -26.45 13.04
C GLY A 481 -32.29 -26.77 14.50
N ASP A 482 -31.13 -26.35 15.00
CA ASP A 482 -30.80 -26.43 16.43
C ASP A 482 -31.45 -25.31 17.26
N GLY A 483 -32.20 -24.42 16.59
CA GLY A 483 -32.92 -23.33 17.25
C GLY A 483 -32.04 -22.17 17.67
N ASP A 484 -30.79 -22.12 17.27
CA ASP A 484 -29.92 -20.96 17.55
C ASP A 484 -30.34 -19.75 16.69
N PRO A 485 -30.91 -18.68 17.30
CA PRO A 485 -31.37 -17.50 16.57
C PRO A 485 -30.23 -16.65 16.04
N ARG A 486 -28.97 -16.93 16.40
CA ARG A 486 -27.79 -16.13 16.01
C ARG A 486 -27.40 -16.33 14.56
N GLY A 487 -27.73 -17.49 13.97
CA GLY A 487 -27.25 -17.86 12.63
C GLY A 487 -25.74 -18.07 12.59
N TYR A 488 -25.12 -17.91 11.41
CA TYR A 488 -23.70 -18.14 11.17
C TYR A 488 -23.08 -16.98 10.39
N GLY A 489 -21.77 -16.94 10.29
CA GLY A 489 -21.03 -15.93 9.54
C GLY A 489 -21.35 -14.51 10.07
N TYR A 490 -21.84 -13.68 9.17
CA TYR A 490 -22.25 -12.31 9.48
C TYR A 490 -23.17 -12.20 10.70
N ASN A 491 -24.25 -12.94 10.69
CA ASN A 491 -25.27 -12.87 11.77
C ASN A 491 -24.69 -13.18 13.13
N TYR A 492 -23.76 -14.13 13.20
CA TYR A 492 -23.12 -14.46 14.46
C TYR A 492 -22.23 -13.33 14.96
N LEU A 493 -21.44 -12.73 14.08
CA LEU A 493 -20.59 -11.61 14.46
C LEU A 493 -21.43 -10.37 14.82
N GLU A 494 -22.51 -10.11 14.08
CA GLU A 494 -23.46 -9.03 14.40
C GLU A 494 -24.08 -9.24 15.79
N TYR A 495 -24.51 -10.46 16.12
CA TYR A 495 -25.02 -10.77 17.45
C TYR A 495 -23.99 -10.47 18.55
N GLU A 496 -22.74 -10.89 18.37
CA GLU A 496 -21.66 -10.61 19.32
C GLU A 496 -21.29 -9.12 19.39
N ALA A 497 -21.42 -8.39 18.28
CA ALA A 497 -21.15 -6.96 18.19
C ALA A 497 -22.22 -6.09 18.83
N LYS A 498 -23.42 -6.64 19.09
CA LYS A 498 -24.55 -5.88 19.67
C LYS A 498 -24.14 -5.16 20.94
N PHE A 499 -24.32 -3.85 20.94
CA PHE A 499 -24.11 -2.99 22.08
C PHE A 499 -25.04 -1.80 21.96
N THR A 500 -25.84 -1.55 22.98
CA THR A 500 -26.87 -0.52 22.94
C THR A 500 -26.39 0.86 23.35
N ASP A 501 -25.24 0.93 24.01
CA ASP A 501 -24.64 2.17 24.48
C ASP A 501 -23.58 2.70 23.49
N ILE A 502 -23.98 2.90 22.26
CA ILE A 502 -23.15 3.50 21.19
C ILE A 502 -23.78 4.81 20.70
N PRO A 503 -22.98 5.76 20.19
CA PRO A 503 -23.51 6.94 19.52
C PRO A 503 -24.36 6.54 18.30
N ASN A 504 -25.26 7.44 17.89
CA ASN A 504 -25.91 7.30 16.59
C ASN A 504 -24.84 7.33 15.47
N THR A 505 -25.12 6.59 14.42
CA THR A 505 -24.26 6.58 13.22
C THR A 505 -24.26 7.97 12.59
N PRO A 506 -23.09 8.63 12.43
CA PRO A 506 -23.04 9.94 11.79
C PRO A 506 -23.32 9.83 10.30
N THR A 507 -23.69 10.95 9.70
CA THR A 507 -23.73 11.10 8.23
C THR A 507 -22.46 11.80 7.77
N ILE A 508 -22.05 11.52 6.52
CA ILE A 508 -20.94 12.17 5.86
C ILE A 508 -21.39 12.74 4.52
N THR A 509 -20.96 13.94 4.18
CA THR A 509 -21.23 14.57 2.89
C THR A 509 -19.95 15.19 2.34
N TYR A 510 -19.82 15.20 1.02
CA TYR A 510 -18.76 15.94 0.36
C TYR A 510 -19.02 17.44 0.42
N ASP A 511 -17.99 18.22 0.77
CA ASP A 511 -18.04 19.67 0.96
C ASP A 511 -16.97 20.40 0.12
N GLY A 512 -16.49 19.75 -0.94
CA GLY A 512 -15.51 20.31 -1.88
C GLY A 512 -16.13 20.74 -3.21
N PRO A 513 -15.31 21.20 -4.15
CA PRO A 513 -15.74 21.53 -5.52
C PRO A 513 -16.31 20.35 -6.26
N GLY A 514 -17.19 20.61 -7.25
CA GLY A 514 -17.79 19.55 -8.07
C GLY A 514 -16.72 18.67 -8.77
N GLY A 515 -17.01 17.38 -8.92
CA GLY A 515 -16.11 16.43 -9.59
C GLY A 515 -15.03 15.83 -8.71
N PHE A 516 -15.07 16.05 -7.41
CA PHE A 516 -14.10 15.51 -6.44
C PHE A 516 -12.65 15.85 -6.79
N ALA A 517 -12.40 17.15 -6.94
CA ALA A 517 -11.08 17.67 -7.24
C ALA A 517 -10.05 17.17 -6.19
N LEU A 518 -9.01 16.48 -6.65
CA LEU A 518 -8.09 15.73 -5.78
C LEU A 518 -7.31 16.61 -4.78
N ASN A 519 -7.16 17.89 -5.07
CA ASN A 519 -6.47 18.86 -4.20
C ASN A 519 -7.42 19.59 -3.21
N GLU A 520 -8.72 19.36 -3.31
CA GLU A 520 -9.72 20.02 -2.46
C GLU A 520 -10.80 19.03 -1.95
N LEU A 521 -10.36 17.85 -1.58
CA LEU A 521 -11.27 16.87 -0.99
C LEU A 521 -11.61 17.26 0.44
N ARG A 522 -12.78 17.82 0.63
CA ARG A 522 -13.32 18.19 1.94
C ARG A 522 -14.61 17.43 2.22
N PHE A 523 -14.74 16.99 3.46
CA PHE A 523 -15.93 16.28 3.93
C PHE A 523 -16.47 16.92 5.19
N LYS A 524 -17.79 16.81 5.35
CA LYS A 524 -18.53 17.31 6.48
C LYS A 524 -19.35 16.20 7.11
N THR A 525 -19.47 16.22 8.44
CA THR A 525 -20.28 15.26 9.19
C THR A 525 -21.43 15.95 9.93
N SER A 526 -22.47 15.15 10.28
CA SER A 526 -23.48 15.56 11.24
C SER A 526 -22.88 15.83 12.62
N SER A 527 -23.62 16.55 13.47
CA SER A 527 -23.26 16.72 14.88
C SER A 527 -23.25 15.37 15.62
N PHE A 528 -22.49 15.30 16.72
CA PHE A 528 -22.50 14.14 17.60
C PHE A 528 -23.87 13.96 18.25
N GLU A 529 -24.40 12.74 18.16
CA GLU A 529 -25.59 12.32 18.86
C GLU A 529 -25.29 11.11 19.74
N PRO A 530 -25.50 11.20 21.06
CA PRO A 530 -25.08 10.17 22.03
C PRO A 530 -25.86 8.86 21.91
N GLY A 531 -26.87 8.77 21.04
CA GLY A 531 -27.72 7.60 20.89
C GLY A 531 -28.66 7.37 22.09
N ARG A 532 -29.02 6.13 22.34
CA ARG A 532 -29.92 5.75 23.43
C ARG A 532 -29.26 5.67 24.83
N SER A 533 -27.98 6.01 24.92
CA SER A 533 -27.26 5.95 26.19
C SER A 533 -27.88 6.88 27.24
N THR A 534 -28.20 6.33 28.38
CA THR A 534 -28.66 7.15 29.52
C THR A 534 -27.51 7.63 30.38
N ASN A 535 -26.34 6.96 30.33
CA ASN A 535 -25.29 7.13 31.33
C ASN A 535 -24.04 7.88 30.85
N ASN A 536 -23.83 8.04 29.54
CA ASN A 536 -22.61 8.65 29.08
C ASN A 536 -22.77 9.40 27.73
N LYS A 537 -23.34 10.61 27.83
CA LYS A 537 -23.66 11.47 26.68
C LYS A 537 -22.47 12.28 26.16
N LYS A 538 -21.28 12.09 26.74
CA LYS A 538 -20.11 12.88 26.39
C LYS A 538 -19.49 12.39 25.09
N PHE A 539 -19.21 13.32 24.18
CA PHE A 539 -18.32 13.08 23.03
C PHE A 539 -16.89 12.86 23.55
N THR A 540 -16.17 11.89 22.99
CA THR A 540 -14.77 11.59 23.34
C THR A 540 -13.87 11.32 22.14
N GLY A 541 -14.40 11.35 20.92
CA GLY A 541 -13.57 11.22 19.75
C GLY A 541 -14.36 11.13 18.45
N ILE A 542 -13.73 11.54 17.39
CA ILE A 542 -14.15 11.40 16.00
C ILE A 542 -13.03 10.75 15.21
N GLN A 543 -13.37 9.85 14.31
CA GLN A 543 -12.40 9.26 13.39
C GLN A 543 -12.92 9.37 11.98
N TRP A 544 -12.09 9.96 11.12
CA TRP A 544 -12.26 10.02 9.68
C TRP A 544 -11.38 9.01 9.01
N ARG A 545 -11.84 8.44 7.91
CA ARG A 545 -11.00 7.56 7.10
C ARG A 545 -11.29 7.73 5.62
N LEU A 546 -10.26 7.50 4.84
CA LEU A 546 -10.33 7.37 3.40
C LEU A 546 -9.63 6.10 2.98
N ALA A 547 -10.26 5.30 2.16
CA ALA A 547 -9.66 4.11 1.57
C ALA A 547 -9.80 4.14 0.04
N GLU A 548 -8.75 3.74 -0.67
CA GLU A 548 -8.86 3.45 -2.10
C GLU A 548 -9.45 2.05 -2.28
N VAL A 549 -10.43 1.92 -3.15
CA VAL A 549 -11.10 0.64 -3.47
C VAL A 549 -11.00 0.34 -4.95
N SER A 550 -10.84 -0.94 -5.30
CA SER A 550 -10.87 -1.35 -6.69
C SER A 550 -12.30 -1.29 -7.23
N ASN A 551 -12.45 -0.72 -8.41
CA ASN A 551 -13.72 -0.68 -9.12
C ASN A 551 -13.55 -1.20 -10.55
N PRO A 552 -13.93 -2.45 -10.84
CA PRO A 552 -13.80 -3.04 -12.19
C PRO A 552 -14.58 -2.31 -13.29
N LYS A 553 -15.48 -1.40 -12.92
CA LYS A 553 -16.31 -0.63 -13.87
C LYS A 553 -15.67 0.68 -14.30
N THR A 554 -14.53 1.06 -13.72
CA THR A 554 -13.83 2.31 -14.09
C THR A 554 -12.72 2.06 -15.12
N PRO A 555 -12.43 3.04 -16.00
CA PRO A 555 -11.34 2.91 -16.99
C PRO A 555 -9.95 2.87 -16.36
N PHE A 556 -9.82 3.19 -15.08
CA PHE A 556 -8.56 3.17 -14.32
C PHE A 556 -8.34 1.87 -13.55
N PHE A 557 -9.24 0.89 -13.70
CA PHE A 557 -9.06 -0.42 -13.11
C PHE A 557 -7.98 -1.21 -13.88
N GLU A 558 -6.95 -1.64 -13.16
CA GLU A 558 -5.84 -2.40 -13.72
C GLU A 558 -6.05 -3.89 -13.47
N LEU A 559 -6.38 -4.61 -14.54
CA LEU A 559 -6.44 -6.07 -14.50
C LEU A 559 -5.04 -6.64 -14.22
N GLY A 560 -4.92 -7.64 -13.36
CA GLY A 560 -3.62 -8.24 -13.02
C GLY A 560 -2.88 -7.56 -11.87
N GLN A 561 -3.46 -6.54 -11.24
CA GLN A 561 -2.99 -6.01 -9.97
C GLN A 561 -3.89 -6.47 -8.81
N PRO A 562 -3.35 -6.59 -7.59
CA PRO A 562 -4.16 -6.88 -6.40
C PRO A 562 -5.25 -5.83 -6.22
N TRP A 563 -6.43 -6.30 -5.89
CA TRP A 563 -7.53 -5.41 -5.62
C TRP A 563 -7.32 -4.70 -4.28
N LYS A 564 -7.83 -3.48 -4.20
CA LYS A 564 -7.78 -2.64 -3.01
C LYS A 564 -9.11 -2.70 -2.29
N TYR A 565 -9.03 -2.79 -0.97
CA TYR A 565 -10.19 -2.96 -0.12
C TYR A 565 -10.27 -1.89 0.94
N GLU A 566 -11.50 -1.55 1.31
CA GLU A 566 -11.77 -0.49 2.28
C GLU A 566 -11.14 -0.72 3.66
N LEU A 567 -10.85 -1.96 4.02
CA LEU A 567 -10.14 -2.29 5.27
C LEU A 567 -8.72 -1.71 5.35
N ASN A 568 -8.09 -1.39 4.21
CA ASN A 568 -6.77 -0.79 4.14
C ASN A 568 -6.89 0.70 3.82
N PRO A 569 -7.00 1.59 4.82
CA PRO A 569 -7.11 3.01 4.57
C PRO A 569 -5.82 3.57 3.99
N VAL A 570 -5.95 4.55 3.10
CA VAL A 570 -4.82 5.37 2.63
C VAL A 570 -4.60 6.56 3.55
N TRP A 571 -5.63 6.92 4.33
CA TRP A 571 -5.57 8.00 5.29
C TRP A 571 -6.59 7.81 6.41
N GLU A 572 -6.18 8.12 7.64
CA GLU A 572 -7.04 8.19 8.83
C GLU A 572 -6.66 9.38 9.70
N LEU A 573 -7.66 9.97 10.32
CA LEU A 573 -7.50 11.03 11.32
C LEU A 573 -8.42 10.76 12.50
N GLU A 574 -7.86 10.60 13.69
CA GLU A 574 -8.60 10.55 14.95
C GLU A 574 -8.34 11.81 15.76
N ALA A 575 -9.40 12.39 16.33
CA ALA A 575 -9.32 13.57 17.18
C ALA A 575 -10.26 13.42 18.38
N ASP A 576 -9.84 13.94 19.54
CA ASP A 576 -10.64 13.96 20.78
C ASP A 576 -11.56 15.18 20.86
N GLU A 577 -11.36 16.17 19.98
CA GLU A 577 -12.22 17.35 19.83
C GLU A 577 -13.11 17.21 18.60
N PHE A 578 -14.35 17.71 18.69
CA PHE A 578 -15.27 17.64 17.58
C PHE A 578 -14.91 18.64 16.48
N GLY A 579 -14.50 18.13 15.32
CA GLY A 579 -14.36 18.89 14.10
C GLY A 579 -15.42 18.44 13.10
N GLY A 580 -16.36 19.31 12.74
CA GLY A 580 -17.46 18.99 11.83
C GLY A 580 -17.04 18.86 10.37
N THR A 581 -15.82 19.25 10.01
CA THR A 581 -15.26 19.20 8.65
C THR A 581 -13.83 18.69 8.68
N VAL A 582 -13.40 18.11 7.58
CA VAL A 582 -12.03 17.62 7.39
C VAL A 582 -11.58 17.83 5.95
N ALA A 583 -10.32 18.18 5.74
CA ALA A 583 -9.65 18.19 4.44
C ALA A 583 -8.70 16.98 4.35
N VAL A 584 -8.70 16.34 3.20
CA VAL A 584 -7.81 15.20 2.93
C VAL A 584 -6.58 15.69 2.19
N PRO A 585 -5.35 15.34 2.62
CA PRO A 585 -4.12 15.73 1.93
C PRO A 585 -4.10 15.23 0.47
N GLN A 586 -3.77 16.12 -0.46
CA GLN A 586 -3.74 15.75 -1.89
C GLN A 586 -2.62 14.75 -2.21
N SER A 587 -1.54 14.72 -1.45
CA SER A 587 -0.36 13.86 -1.67
C SER A 587 -0.68 12.36 -1.64
N ILE A 588 -1.79 11.97 -1.01
CA ILE A 588 -2.23 10.57 -0.89
C ILE A 588 -3.25 10.16 -1.95
N ILE A 589 -3.74 11.10 -2.76
CA ILE A 589 -4.82 10.89 -3.72
C ILE A 589 -4.25 10.72 -5.12
N ARG A 590 -4.71 9.68 -5.82
CA ARG A 590 -4.38 9.42 -7.21
C ARG A 590 -5.58 9.76 -8.10
N LYS A 591 -5.36 10.58 -9.13
CA LYS A 591 -6.36 10.87 -10.15
C LYS A 591 -6.93 9.59 -10.73
N GLY A 592 -8.24 9.51 -10.84
CA GLY A 592 -8.95 8.35 -11.37
C GLY A 592 -9.07 7.16 -10.40
N GLY A 593 -8.44 7.22 -9.24
CA GLY A 593 -8.66 6.25 -8.17
C GLY A 593 -10.08 6.33 -7.63
N THR A 594 -10.67 5.19 -7.28
CA THR A 594 -11.96 5.13 -6.59
C THR A 594 -11.72 5.10 -5.09
N TYR A 595 -12.39 5.97 -4.36
CA TYR A 595 -12.21 6.13 -2.92
C TYR A 595 -13.53 6.05 -2.17
N ARG A 596 -13.48 5.59 -0.92
CA ARG A 596 -14.56 5.64 0.06
C ARG A 596 -14.13 6.46 1.27
N ALA A 597 -14.88 7.52 1.56
CA ALA A 597 -14.71 8.33 2.76
C ALA A 597 -15.78 7.97 3.78
N ARG A 598 -15.38 7.79 5.04
CA ARG A 598 -16.29 7.52 6.16
C ARG A 598 -15.88 8.29 7.43
N VAL A 599 -16.82 8.38 8.36
CA VAL A 599 -16.62 8.97 9.68
C VAL A 599 -17.34 8.14 10.75
N ARG A 600 -16.78 8.06 11.95
CA ARG A 600 -17.44 7.50 13.16
C ARG A 600 -17.13 8.36 14.37
N MET A 601 -17.95 8.22 15.42
CA MET A 601 -17.81 9.00 16.65
C MET A 601 -17.82 8.10 17.88
N ARG A 602 -17.13 8.53 18.93
CA ARG A 602 -16.95 7.79 20.18
C ARG A 602 -17.58 8.52 21.35
N ASN A 603 -18.24 7.75 22.24
CA ASN A 603 -18.79 8.27 23.47
C ASN A 603 -17.88 7.99 24.68
N GLY A 604 -18.27 8.49 25.84
CA GLY A 604 -17.50 8.37 27.08
C GLY A 604 -17.35 6.94 27.63
N THR A 605 -18.02 5.93 27.10
CA THR A 605 -17.78 4.52 27.41
C THR A 605 -16.65 3.91 26.56
N MET A 606 -16.04 4.69 25.69
CA MET A 606 -15.07 4.26 24.65
C MET A 606 -15.71 3.42 23.54
N ALA A 607 -17.02 3.43 23.40
CA ALA A 607 -17.72 2.77 22.32
C ALA A 607 -17.80 3.68 21.09
N TRP A 608 -17.37 3.15 19.96
CA TRP A 608 -17.54 3.78 18.66
C TRP A 608 -18.95 3.53 18.11
N SER A 609 -19.50 4.49 17.39
CA SER A 609 -20.66 4.28 16.54
C SER A 609 -20.33 3.29 15.41
N HIS A 610 -21.34 2.91 14.63
CA HIS A 610 -21.07 2.41 13.28
C HIS A 610 -20.34 3.47 12.45
N TRP A 611 -19.57 3.02 11.45
CA TRP A 611 -19.09 3.90 10.40
C TRP A 611 -20.29 4.47 9.63
N SER A 612 -20.21 5.73 9.20
CA SER A 612 -21.20 6.29 8.30
C SER A 612 -21.33 5.47 7.02
N PRO A 613 -22.46 5.50 6.33
CA PRO A 613 -22.47 5.11 4.92
C PRO A 613 -21.37 5.84 4.16
N PRO A 614 -20.70 5.20 3.18
CA PRO A 614 -19.57 5.83 2.49
C PRO A 614 -20.01 6.94 1.54
N VAL A 615 -19.16 7.96 1.43
CA VAL A 615 -19.12 8.76 0.20
C VAL A 615 -18.13 8.07 -0.72
N GLU A 616 -18.64 7.39 -1.77
CA GLU A 616 -17.81 6.77 -2.78
C GLU A 616 -17.67 7.70 -3.99
N PHE A 617 -16.44 7.89 -4.45
CA PHE A 617 -16.15 8.79 -5.57
C PHE A 617 -14.93 8.35 -6.36
N VAL A 618 -14.83 8.85 -7.59
CA VAL A 618 -13.62 8.79 -8.39
C VAL A 618 -12.92 10.13 -8.30
N ALA A 619 -11.65 10.15 -7.88
CA ALA A 619 -10.88 11.39 -7.77
C ALA A 619 -10.68 12.03 -9.15
N GLY A 620 -11.13 13.27 -9.27
CA GLY A 620 -11.10 14.05 -10.49
C GLY A 620 -9.80 14.79 -10.75
N GLU A 621 -9.83 15.70 -11.69
CA GLU A 621 -8.75 16.65 -11.93
C GLU A 621 -8.61 17.59 -10.72
N PRO A 622 -7.42 18.13 -10.46
CA PRO A 622 -7.28 19.16 -9.44
C PRO A 622 -8.05 20.42 -9.88
N ASP A 623 -8.73 21.05 -8.95
CA ASP A 623 -9.23 22.39 -9.18
C ASP A 623 -8.08 23.40 -9.03
N LEU A 624 -7.61 23.89 -10.15
CA LEU A 624 -6.52 24.85 -10.22
C LEU A 624 -7.02 26.26 -10.54
N ALA A 625 -8.35 26.46 -10.63
CA ALA A 625 -8.90 27.74 -11.03
C ALA A 625 -8.53 28.86 -10.06
N GLY A 626 -8.63 28.62 -8.75
CA GLY A 626 -8.20 29.59 -7.71
C GLY A 626 -6.71 29.89 -7.76
N LEU A 627 -5.87 28.85 -7.90
CA LEU A 627 -4.43 29.01 -8.02
C LEU A 627 -4.04 29.80 -9.29
N ARG A 628 -4.62 29.44 -10.44
CA ARG A 628 -4.33 30.13 -11.72
C ARG A 628 -4.79 31.58 -11.74
N ALA A 629 -5.86 31.88 -11.08
CA ALA A 629 -6.38 33.26 -10.98
C ALA A 629 -5.66 34.08 -9.90
N GLY A 630 -5.23 33.45 -8.81
CA GLY A 630 -4.73 34.11 -7.62
C GLY A 630 -3.20 34.13 -7.48
N LEU A 631 -2.46 33.21 -8.13
CA LEU A 631 -1.01 33.16 -8.00
C LEU A 631 -0.32 33.84 -9.17
N ALA A 632 0.70 34.63 -8.90
CA ALA A 632 1.51 35.28 -9.92
C ALA A 632 2.99 35.29 -9.53
N PHE A 633 3.89 35.32 -10.52
CA PHE A 633 5.27 35.72 -10.29
C PHE A 633 5.29 37.22 -9.94
N ASN A 634 5.97 37.59 -8.87
CA ASN A 634 6.14 38.96 -8.42
C ASN A 634 7.47 39.53 -8.88
N GLU A 635 8.54 38.74 -8.74
CA GLU A 635 9.91 39.19 -9.12
C GLU A 635 10.81 37.99 -9.45
N ILE A 636 11.68 38.14 -10.44
CA ILE A 636 12.65 37.13 -10.87
C ILE A 636 14.03 37.81 -10.96
N MET A 637 14.99 37.37 -10.16
CA MET A 637 16.38 37.78 -10.21
C MET A 637 17.23 36.63 -10.75
N TYR A 638 17.42 36.55 -12.05
CA TYR A 638 18.10 35.44 -12.70
C TYR A 638 19.61 35.71 -12.91
N ASN A 639 20.04 36.98 -13.11
CA ASN A 639 21.46 37.36 -13.33
C ASN A 639 21.86 38.53 -12.42
N PRO A 640 21.97 38.33 -11.09
CA PRO A 640 22.30 39.36 -10.13
C PRO A 640 23.78 39.78 -10.22
N LEU A 641 24.15 40.95 -9.73
CA LEU A 641 25.57 41.34 -9.50
C LEU A 641 26.11 40.59 -8.27
N GLY A 642 27.36 40.22 -8.30
CA GLY A 642 28.10 39.70 -7.16
C GLY A 642 28.33 40.80 -6.07
N GLN A 643 28.61 40.37 -4.86
CA GLN A 643 29.00 41.23 -3.74
C GLN A 643 30.32 40.73 -3.16
N ALA A 644 31.15 41.62 -2.59
CA ALA A 644 32.50 41.29 -2.13
C ALA A 644 32.54 39.95 -1.36
N GLY A 645 33.22 38.92 -1.96
CA GLY A 645 33.39 37.58 -1.40
C GLY A 645 32.25 36.59 -1.68
N VAL A 646 31.14 36.98 -2.33
CA VAL A 646 30.00 36.15 -2.68
C VAL A 646 29.77 36.23 -4.21
N SER A 647 29.63 35.05 -4.84
CA SER A 647 29.42 35.02 -6.30
C SER A 647 28.02 35.52 -6.68
N ALA A 648 27.86 36.00 -7.90
CA ALA A 648 26.61 36.57 -8.40
C ALA A 648 25.43 35.60 -8.26
N GLY A 649 25.60 34.35 -8.70
CA GLY A 649 24.53 33.34 -8.65
C GLY A 649 24.00 33.02 -7.24
N GLU A 650 24.73 33.36 -6.18
CA GLU A 650 24.26 33.16 -4.79
C GLU A 650 23.15 34.14 -4.38
N PHE A 651 22.86 35.13 -5.22
CA PHE A 651 21.80 36.11 -5.00
C PHE A 651 20.59 35.93 -5.90
N GLU A 652 20.51 34.81 -6.62
CA GLU A 652 19.33 34.47 -7.42
C GLU A 652 18.13 34.23 -6.51
N PHE A 653 16.97 34.75 -6.95
CA PHE A 653 15.71 34.53 -6.27
C PHE A 653 14.52 34.56 -7.21
N LEU A 654 13.44 33.91 -6.79
CA LEU A 654 12.13 33.91 -7.41
C LEU A 654 11.10 34.26 -6.36
N GLU A 655 10.22 35.20 -6.62
CA GLU A 655 9.16 35.60 -5.70
C GLU A 655 7.79 35.41 -6.33
N LEU A 656 6.92 34.73 -5.58
CA LEU A 656 5.51 34.55 -5.90
C LEU A 656 4.65 35.47 -5.06
N LYS A 657 3.49 35.87 -5.56
CA LYS A 657 2.50 36.68 -4.88
C LYS A 657 1.11 36.10 -5.01
N ASN A 658 0.35 36.11 -3.92
CA ASN A 658 -1.08 35.90 -3.99
C ASN A 658 -1.78 37.22 -4.35
N ILE A 659 -2.27 37.31 -5.58
CA ILE A 659 -2.98 38.47 -6.13
C ILE A 659 -4.51 38.32 -6.04
N GLY A 660 -4.99 37.19 -5.47
CA GLY A 660 -6.40 36.91 -5.24
C GLY A 660 -6.89 37.42 -3.88
N GLU A 661 -8.16 37.26 -3.61
CA GLU A 661 -8.79 37.72 -2.36
C GLU A 661 -8.79 36.64 -1.26
N SER A 662 -8.60 35.37 -1.63
CA SER A 662 -8.59 34.22 -0.71
C SER A 662 -7.17 33.69 -0.50
N THR A 663 -6.94 33.05 0.64
CA THR A 663 -5.71 32.31 0.92
C THR A 663 -5.57 31.15 -0.07
N LEU A 664 -4.39 31.00 -0.67
CA LEU A 664 -4.03 29.92 -1.58
C LEU A 664 -3.28 28.84 -0.82
N ASP A 665 -3.62 27.58 -1.10
CA ASP A 665 -2.85 26.42 -0.65
C ASP A 665 -1.86 26.03 -1.75
N LEU A 666 -0.56 26.17 -1.45
CA LEU A 666 0.54 25.84 -2.34
C LEU A 666 1.09 24.42 -2.06
N SER A 667 0.56 23.70 -1.09
CA SER A 667 1.06 22.38 -0.67
C SER A 667 1.20 21.41 -1.86
N GLY A 668 2.36 20.78 -1.99
CA GLY A 668 2.64 19.81 -3.04
C GLY A 668 2.77 20.37 -4.46
N LEU A 669 2.67 21.68 -4.67
CA LEU A 669 3.09 22.29 -5.93
C LEU A 669 4.60 22.10 -6.10
N PHE A 670 5.04 21.96 -7.33
CA PHE A 670 6.47 21.86 -7.62
C PHE A 670 6.84 22.55 -8.94
N PHE A 671 8.06 22.98 -9.05
CA PHE A 671 8.56 23.51 -10.33
C PHE A 671 8.90 22.35 -11.26
N SER A 672 8.19 22.25 -12.37
CA SER A 672 8.40 21.24 -13.40
C SER A 672 9.45 21.65 -14.45
N SER A 673 9.81 22.95 -14.48
CA SER A 673 10.93 23.50 -15.24
C SER A 673 11.48 24.77 -14.58
N GLY A 674 12.73 25.09 -14.87
CA GLY A 674 13.49 26.21 -14.34
C GLY A 674 14.29 25.78 -13.11
N ILE A 675 13.71 25.82 -11.94
CA ILE A 675 14.32 25.46 -10.66
C ILE A 675 13.74 24.18 -10.08
N SER A 676 14.38 23.62 -9.05
CA SER A 676 13.84 22.48 -8.30
C SER A 676 13.43 22.94 -6.90
N PHE A 677 12.12 22.92 -6.64
CA PHE A 677 11.52 23.16 -5.33
C PHE A 677 10.14 22.52 -5.26
N ILE A 678 9.82 21.88 -4.13
CA ILE A 678 8.51 21.33 -3.82
C ILE A 678 7.99 22.06 -2.58
N PHE A 679 6.77 22.60 -2.66
CA PHE A 679 6.14 23.27 -1.55
C PHE A 679 5.76 22.25 -0.47
N PRO A 680 6.25 22.39 0.78
CA PRO A 680 5.87 21.52 1.90
C PRO A 680 4.38 21.55 2.18
N GLU A 681 3.88 20.47 2.82
CA GLU A 681 2.52 20.43 3.34
C GLU A 681 2.24 21.57 4.29
N GLY A 682 1.09 22.23 4.16
CA GLY A 682 0.72 23.39 4.94
C GLY A 682 1.29 24.73 4.43
N SER A 683 1.85 24.77 3.22
CA SER A 683 2.32 26.01 2.57
C SER A 683 1.15 26.88 2.15
N MET A 684 0.65 27.68 3.07
CA MET A 684 -0.46 28.60 2.85
C MET A 684 0.06 30.00 2.51
N LEU A 685 -0.57 30.67 1.53
CA LEU A 685 -0.22 32.04 1.11
C LEU A 685 -1.48 32.93 1.18
N ALA A 686 -1.55 33.81 2.18
CA ALA A 686 -2.70 34.69 2.35
C ALA A 686 -2.81 35.73 1.22
N SER A 687 -3.99 36.34 1.07
CA SER A 687 -4.20 37.41 0.10
C SER A 687 -3.17 38.54 0.25
N GLY A 688 -2.51 38.88 -0.84
CA GLY A 688 -1.46 39.90 -0.88
C GLY A 688 -0.10 39.50 -0.36
N GLU A 689 0.05 38.32 0.25
CA GLU A 689 1.33 37.82 0.74
C GLU A 689 2.30 37.42 -0.39
N LEU A 690 3.59 37.49 -0.04
CA LEU A 690 4.70 37.10 -0.91
C LEU A 690 5.34 35.81 -0.41
N PHE A 691 5.80 34.97 -1.35
CA PHE A 691 6.57 33.77 -1.07
C PHE A 691 7.90 33.81 -1.82
N LEU A 692 8.98 34.06 -1.09
CA LEU A 692 10.32 34.20 -1.67
C LEU A 692 11.08 32.88 -1.62
N LEU A 693 11.53 32.45 -2.78
CA LEU A 693 12.47 31.37 -2.99
C LEU A 693 13.84 31.92 -3.37
N GLY A 694 14.87 31.49 -2.68
CA GLY A 694 16.25 31.89 -2.98
C GLY A 694 17.17 30.69 -3.14
N ILE A 695 18.29 30.91 -3.81
CA ILE A 695 19.32 29.86 -3.93
C ILE A 695 20.16 29.76 -2.64
N ASN A 696 20.47 30.90 -2.00
CA ASN A 696 21.24 30.95 -0.76
C ASN A 696 20.68 31.96 0.23
N ARG A 697 20.12 31.46 1.33
CA ARG A 697 19.50 32.26 2.40
C ARG A 697 20.49 33.26 3.01
N ALA A 698 21.70 32.80 3.34
CA ALA A 698 22.71 33.67 4.01
C ALA A 698 23.19 34.79 3.09
N ALA A 699 23.40 34.51 1.81
CA ALA A 699 23.77 35.54 0.83
C ALA A 699 22.65 36.59 0.68
N LEU A 700 21.41 36.15 0.48
CA LEU A 700 20.27 37.05 0.36
C LEU A 700 20.07 37.92 1.62
N GLN A 701 20.12 37.32 2.79
CA GLN A 701 19.97 38.07 4.06
C GLN A 701 21.15 39.04 4.32
N SER A 702 22.35 38.73 3.81
CA SER A 702 23.48 39.65 3.87
C SER A 702 23.29 40.91 3.02
N ARG A 703 22.64 40.75 1.85
CA ARG A 703 22.32 41.84 0.93
C ARG A 703 21.08 42.62 1.35
N TYR A 704 20.07 41.90 1.86
CA TYR A 704 18.76 42.43 2.26
C TYR A 704 18.50 42.14 3.74
N PRO A 705 19.05 42.91 4.66
CA PRO A 705 18.86 42.68 6.10
C PRO A 705 17.37 42.64 6.50
N GLY A 706 16.96 41.58 7.19
CA GLY A 706 15.56 41.35 7.60
C GLY A 706 14.70 40.66 6.57
N LEU A 707 15.24 40.29 5.40
CA LEU A 707 14.52 39.54 4.38
C LEU A 707 14.09 38.14 4.89
N VAL A 708 12.81 37.82 4.72
CA VAL A 708 12.28 36.51 4.98
C VAL A 708 12.40 35.69 3.70
N VAL A 709 13.24 34.63 3.70
CA VAL A 709 13.35 33.67 2.61
C VAL A 709 12.52 32.45 3.00
N ASN A 710 11.40 32.21 2.31
CA ASN A 710 10.45 31.15 2.64
C ASN A 710 10.98 29.76 2.27
N GLY A 711 11.71 29.63 1.15
CA GLY A 711 12.28 28.36 0.70
C GLY A 711 13.62 28.51 0.00
N ILE A 712 14.36 27.43 -0.09
CA ILE A 712 15.62 27.32 -0.85
C ILE A 712 15.39 26.36 -1.99
N PHE A 713 15.62 26.82 -3.23
CA PHE A 713 15.55 26.00 -4.42
C PHE A 713 16.92 25.41 -4.78
N GLU A 714 16.89 24.30 -5.49
CA GLU A 714 18.06 23.69 -6.12
C GLU A 714 18.09 24.02 -7.63
N GLY A 715 19.25 24.04 -8.19
CA GLY A 715 19.47 24.44 -9.58
C GLY A 715 19.96 25.88 -9.67
N LYS A 716 19.74 26.52 -10.81
CA LYS A 716 20.05 27.92 -11.10
C LYS A 716 19.05 28.46 -12.11
N LEU A 717 18.77 29.73 -12.05
CA LEU A 717 18.06 30.45 -13.10
C LEU A 717 19.00 30.70 -14.27
N ALA A 718 18.59 30.34 -15.51
CA ALA A 718 19.43 30.46 -16.66
C ALA A 718 19.64 31.93 -17.09
N ASN A 719 20.88 32.35 -17.25
CA ASN A 719 21.18 33.74 -17.65
C ASN A 719 20.74 34.04 -19.11
N GLU A 720 20.71 32.99 -19.94
CA GLU A 720 20.37 33.07 -21.38
C GLU A 720 18.85 32.96 -21.60
N GLY A 721 18.06 32.90 -20.54
CA GLY A 721 16.61 32.73 -20.59
C GLY A 721 16.17 31.28 -20.47
N GLU A 722 14.98 31.09 -19.90
CA GLU A 722 14.35 29.80 -19.75
C GLU A 722 12.83 29.89 -19.46
N ALA A 723 12.16 28.76 -19.51
CA ALA A 723 10.78 28.64 -19.04
C ALA A 723 10.75 28.15 -17.61
N ILE A 724 10.16 28.93 -16.71
CA ILE A 724 9.89 28.56 -15.34
C ILE A 724 8.42 28.15 -15.25
N THR A 725 8.14 26.91 -14.87
CA THR A 725 6.78 26.41 -14.76
C THR A 725 6.52 25.80 -13.39
N LEU A 726 5.57 26.34 -12.67
CA LEU A 726 5.01 25.78 -11.45
C LEU A 726 3.82 24.89 -11.79
N SER A 727 3.85 23.65 -11.32
CA SER A 727 2.85 22.62 -11.62
C SER A 727 2.23 22.06 -10.33
N SER A 728 1.02 21.53 -10.44
CA SER A 728 0.39 20.76 -9.36
C SER A 728 1.10 19.42 -9.16
N GLY A 729 0.87 18.75 -8.04
CA GLY A 729 1.47 17.45 -7.71
C GLY A 729 1.28 16.35 -8.75
N ILE A 730 0.33 16.52 -9.69
CA ILE A 730 0.12 15.62 -10.83
C ILE A 730 0.73 16.15 -12.14
N GLY A 731 1.50 17.23 -12.10
CA GLY A 731 2.19 17.80 -13.26
C GLY A 731 1.34 18.76 -14.13
N ALA A 732 0.11 19.10 -13.70
CA ALA A 732 -0.69 20.08 -14.45
C ALA A 732 -0.16 21.51 -14.20
N PRO A 733 0.13 22.32 -15.24
CA PRO A 733 0.66 23.66 -15.09
C PRO A 733 -0.32 24.60 -14.35
N VAL A 734 0.19 25.30 -13.35
CA VAL A 734 -0.52 26.33 -12.58
C VAL A 734 -0.12 27.70 -13.06
N LEU A 735 1.18 27.98 -13.12
CA LEU A 735 1.76 29.26 -13.49
C LEU A 735 3.03 29.02 -14.32
N SER A 736 3.21 29.78 -15.38
CA SER A 736 4.40 29.67 -16.23
C SER A 736 4.81 31.03 -16.75
N VAL A 737 6.13 31.24 -16.87
CA VAL A 737 6.75 32.36 -17.56
C VAL A 737 7.95 31.86 -18.35
N ALA A 738 8.14 32.36 -19.54
CA ALA A 738 9.38 32.18 -20.30
C ALA A 738 10.04 33.54 -20.42
N TYR A 739 11.22 33.73 -19.84
CA TYR A 739 12.03 34.94 -19.96
C TYR A 739 13.25 34.69 -20.83
N ASP A 740 13.85 35.78 -21.32
CA ASP A 740 15.02 35.75 -22.21
C ASP A 740 15.96 36.90 -21.84
N ASP A 741 17.22 36.83 -22.23
CA ASP A 741 18.22 37.89 -22.09
C ASP A 741 18.18 38.89 -23.27
N ALA A 742 17.56 38.52 -24.39
CA ALA A 742 17.46 39.31 -25.60
C ALA A 742 16.16 40.13 -25.70
N ALA A 743 16.19 41.21 -26.46
CA ALA A 743 14.99 42.01 -26.74
C ALA A 743 13.82 41.13 -27.25
N PRO A 744 12.57 41.31 -26.77
CA PRO A 744 12.06 42.54 -26.08
C PRO A 744 12.25 42.55 -24.55
N TRP A 745 12.95 41.61 -23.96
CA TRP A 745 13.23 41.61 -22.53
C TRP A 745 14.22 42.71 -22.14
N PRO A 746 14.14 43.27 -20.91
CA PRO A 746 15.00 44.37 -20.49
C PRO A 746 16.46 43.93 -20.31
N GLU A 747 17.41 44.47 -21.10
CA GLU A 747 18.84 44.20 -20.98
C GLU A 747 19.43 44.47 -19.60
N GLN A 748 18.82 45.38 -18.83
CA GLN A 748 19.30 45.75 -17.48
C GLN A 748 19.12 44.57 -16.48
N ALA A 749 18.22 43.63 -16.73
CA ALA A 749 18.01 42.44 -15.91
C ALA A 749 19.09 41.38 -16.15
N ASP A 750 19.79 41.45 -17.30
CA ASP A 750 20.90 40.59 -17.64
C ASP A 750 22.24 41.15 -17.15
N GLY A 751 22.65 40.74 -15.94
CA GLY A 751 23.96 41.02 -15.36
C GLY A 751 24.24 42.47 -14.97
N GLN A 752 23.29 43.40 -15.15
CA GLN A 752 23.44 44.80 -14.68
C GLN A 752 22.87 45.03 -13.27
N GLY A 753 22.46 43.95 -12.63
CA GLY A 753 22.02 43.92 -11.25
C GLY A 753 20.53 44.25 -10.99
N PHE A 754 19.74 44.38 -12.04
CA PHE A 754 18.29 44.56 -11.91
C PHE A 754 17.56 43.21 -12.04
N SER A 755 16.36 43.14 -11.52
CA SER A 755 15.46 42.00 -11.64
C SER A 755 14.34 42.24 -12.66
N LEU A 756 13.64 41.20 -13.03
CA LEU A 756 12.35 41.27 -13.72
C LEU A 756 11.23 41.40 -12.66
N ALA A 757 10.60 42.55 -12.58
CA ALA A 757 9.50 42.86 -11.69
C ALA A 757 8.17 42.76 -12.46
N ALA A 758 7.17 42.14 -11.86
CA ALA A 758 5.87 41.98 -12.50
C ALA A 758 5.21 43.31 -12.84
N ASP A 759 4.71 43.42 -14.08
CA ASP A 759 3.97 44.58 -14.58
C ASP A 759 2.83 44.16 -15.48
N ARG A 760 1.60 44.27 -15.00
CA ARG A 760 0.40 43.91 -15.73
C ARG A 760 0.10 44.78 -16.95
N GLU A 761 0.72 45.98 -17.01
CA GLU A 761 0.53 46.88 -18.15
C GLU A 761 1.55 46.61 -19.26
N SER A 762 2.60 45.83 -18.99
CA SER A 762 3.59 45.37 -19.98
C SER A 762 3.07 44.22 -20.82
N GLU A 763 3.34 44.23 -22.12
CA GLU A 763 3.04 43.11 -23.02
C GLU A 763 3.77 41.81 -22.60
N LEU A 764 4.93 41.93 -21.95
CA LEU A 764 5.70 40.80 -21.41
C LEU A 764 5.22 40.33 -20.02
N GLY A 765 4.34 41.08 -19.37
CA GLY A 765 3.97 40.87 -17.98
C GLY A 765 5.04 41.27 -16.96
N PHE A 766 6.20 41.73 -17.45
CA PHE A 766 7.36 42.13 -16.63
C PHE A 766 8.01 43.36 -17.19
N ARG A 767 8.75 44.06 -16.33
CA ARG A 767 9.69 45.11 -16.67
C ARG A 767 10.93 45.06 -15.78
N VAL A 768 11.92 45.85 -16.06
CA VAL A 768 13.06 45.97 -15.16
C VAL A 768 12.67 46.57 -13.80
N SER A 769 13.24 46.01 -12.73
CA SER A 769 13.04 46.56 -11.37
C SER A 769 13.50 48.04 -11.28
N VAL A 770 12.92 48.82 -10.36
CA VAL A 770 13.21 50.25 -10.21
C VAL A 770 14.59 50.50 -9.58
N ILE A 771 15.08 49.52 -8.83
CA ILE A 771 16.38 49.61 -8.13
C ILE A 771 17.28 48.42 -8.47
N PRO A 772 18.62 48.65 -8.57
CA PRO A 772 19.55 47.55 -8.61
C PRO A 772 19.43 46.66 -7.39
N GLY A 773 19.49 45.33 -7.61
CA GLY A 773 19.23 44.35 -6.58
C GLY A 773 17.79 43.85 -6.55
N GLY A 774 16.86 44.56 -7.18
CA GLY A 774 15.44 44.22 -7.06
C GLY A 774 14.84 44.66 -5.72
N SER A 775 13.64 44.14 -5.44
CA SER A 775 12.85 44.50 -4.23
C SER A 775 12.27 43.28 -3.53
N PRO A 776 13.07 42.19 -3.30
CA PRO A 776 12.54 41.01 -2.70
C PRO A 776 11.87 41.27 -1.34
N GLY A 777 10.73 40.63 -1.11
CA GLY A 777 9.91 40.80 0.07
C GLY A 777 9.07 42.10 0.07
N SER A 778 8.94 42.73 -1.08
CA SER A 778 8.17 43.97 -1.22
C SER A 778 7.19 43.93 -2.38
N ASP A 779 6.06 44.61 -2.20
CA ASP A 779 5.05 44.66 -3.28
C ASP A 779 5.51 45.66 -4.37
N ASN A 780 5.72 45.14 -5.57
CA ASN A 780 6.14 45.93 -6.74
C ASN A 780 5.01 46.78 -7.34
N SER A 781 3.75 46.52 -7.02
CA SER A 781 2.61 47.25 -7.59
C SER A 781 2.58 48.76 -7.29
N GLY A 782 3.18 49.17 -6.17
CA GLY A 782 3.26 50.60 -5.78
C GLY A 782 4.48 51.35 -6.29
N LEU A 783 5.54 50.62 -6.73
CA LEU A 783 6.82 51.17 -7.20
C LEU A 783 6.80 51.57 -8.68
N LEU A 784 5.76 51.21 -9.40
CA LEU A 784 5.70 51.22 -10.87
C LEU A 784 4.98 52.42 -11.46
N LYS A 785 4.39 53.31 -10.63
CA LYS A 785 3.79 54.52 -11.17
C LYS A 785 4.88 55.50 -11.58
N PRO A 786 4.80 56.09 -12.79
CA PRO A 786 5.65 57.23 -13.13
C PRO A 786 5.51 58.30 -12.04
N VAL A 787 6.60 58.87 -11.60
CA VAL A 787 6.55 60.03 -10.71
C VAL A 787 6.46 61.24 -11.63
N ASP A 788 5.23 61.61 -11.98
CA ASP A 788 5.00 62.70 -12.93
C ASP A 788 5.45 64.06 -12.40
N ASP A 789 5.64 64.23 -11.07
CA ASP A 789 6.06 65.47 -10.44
C ASP A 789 7.13 65.28 -9.34
N LEU A 790 8.32 64.82 -9.73
CA LEU A 790 9.47 64.81 -8.80
C LEU A 790 10.02 66.24 -8.60
N VAL A 791 9.50 66.93 -7.61
CA VAL A 791 9.96 68.31 -7.32
C VAL A 791 11.02 68.28 -6.21
N LEU A 792 12.21 68.72 -6.57
CA LEU A 792 13.32 68.98 -5.66
C LEU A 792 13.19 70.40 -5.08
N THR A 793 12.98 70.53 -3.80
CA THR A 793 12.96 71.81 -3.12
C THR A 793 14.20 72.02 -2.30
N MET A 794 14.77 73.26 -2.38
CA MET A 794 15.94 73.64 -1.62
C MET A 794 15.64 74.85 -0.75
N ALA A 795 16.11 74.84 0.51
CA ALA A 795 16.01 75.94 1.44
C ALA A 795 17.35 76.14 2.12
N ARG A 796 17.76 77.45 2.20
CA ARG A 796 18.97 77.83 2.95
C ARG A 796 18.62 77.97 4.42
N LEU A 797 19.39 77.30 5.26
CA LEU A 797 19.23 77.36 6.72
C LEU A 797 20.01 78.51 7.31
N ALA A 798 19.63 78.97 8.49
CA ALA A 798 20.25 80.09 9.17
C ALA A 798 21.74 79.90 9.46
N ASN A 799 22.22 78.63 9.53
CA ASN A 799 23.64 78.30 9.70
C ASN A 799 24.41 78.23 8.38
N GLY A 800 23.81 78.65 7.27
CA GLY A 800 24.40 78.65 5.95
C GLY A 800 24.31 77.35 5.19
N MET A 801 23.89 76.29 5.79
CA MET A 801 23.70 74.94 5.13
C MET A 801 22.44 74.97 4.25
N LEU A 802 22.39 74.03 3.26
CA LEU A 802 21.25 73.84 2.39
C LEU A 802 20.49 72.60 2.80
N ARG A 803 19.18 72.77 2.98
CA ARG A 803 18.28 71.65 3.13
C ARG A 803 17.65 71.31 1.77
N VAL A 804 17.86 70.13 1.34
CA VAL A 804 17.26 69.59 0.12
C VAL A 804 16.10 68.64 0.52
N SER A 805 14.92 68.78 -0.10
CA SER A 805 13.75 67.98 0.20
C SER A 805 12.99 67.60 -1.07
N PHE A 806 12.44 66.43 -1.06
CA PHE A 806 11.55 65.93 -2.12
C PHE A 806 10.53 64.93 -1.52
N THR A 807 9.50 64.56 -2.25
CA THR A 807 8.58 63.50 -1.84
C THR A 807 9.06 62.19 -2.37
N GLY A 808 9.50 61.30 -1.51
CA GLY A 808 9.93 59.93 -1.86
C GLY A 808 8.82 58.91 -1.77
N VAL A 809 8.91 57.88 -2.57
CA VAL A 809 8.01 56.69 -2.56
C VAL A 809 8.76 55.56 -1.88
N GLN A 810 8.08 54.83 -1.01
CA GLN A 810 8.65 53.67 -0.32
C GLN A 810 9.23 52.68 -1.31
N GLY A 811 10.42 52.17 -1.04
CA GLY A 811 11.08 51.17 -1.85
C GLY A 811 11.73 51.69 -3.13
N ARG A 812 11.62 53.00 -3.47
CA ARG A 812 12.27 53.61 -4.63
C ARG A 812 13.61 54.21 -4.24
N SER A 813 14.64 54.01 -5.07
CA SER A 813 15.96 54.67 -4.88
C SER A 813 16.02 56.02 -5.58
N TYR A 814 16.70 56.97 -4.95
CA TYR A 814 16.93 58.32 -5.47
C TYR A 814 18.37 58.67 -5.31
N SER A 815 18.99 59.29 -6.35
CA SER A 815 20.31 59.88 -6.26
C SER A 815 20.18 61.41 -6.38
N LEU A 816 20.67 62.15 -5.39
CA LEU A 816 20.86 63.54 -5.49
C LEU A 816 22.25 63.77 -6.14
N GLU A 817 22.26 64.37 -7.29
CA GLU A 817 23.49 64.67 -8.03
C GLU A 817 23.73 66.17 -8.14
N THR A 818 24.97 66.55 -8.28
CA THR A 818 25.40 67.92 -8.41
C THR A 818 26.39 68.10 -9.55
N SER A 819 26.34 69.28 -10.22
CA SER A 819 27.28 69.67 -11.23
C SER A 819 27.59 71.17 -11.11
N PRO A 820 28.81 71.61 -11.43
CA PRO A 820 29.16 73.00 -11.47
C PRO A 820 28.59 73.74 -12.69
N SER A 821 28.17 73.02 -13.74
CA SER A 821 27.57 73.50 -14.97
C SER A 821 26.62 72.49 -15.55
N LEU A 822 25.58 72.91 -16.27
CA LEU A 822 24.65 72.00 -16.92
C LEU A 822 25.31 71.11 -18.00
N ASP A 823 26.47 71.54 -18.54
CA ASP A 823 27.21 70.87 -19.59
C ASP A 823 28.30 69.92 -19.07
N GLN A 824 28.52 69.86 -17.77
CA GLN A 824 29.51 68.96 -17.16
C GLN A 824 28.91 67.72 -16.53
N ALA A 825 29.76 66.71 -16.31
CA ALA A 825 29.36 65.45 -15.71
C ALA A 825 28.76 65.69 -14.32
N TRP A 826 27.62 65.07 -14.10
CA TRP A 826 26.91 65.06 -12.83
C TRP A 826 27.57 64.08 -11.87
N GLN A 827 27.79 64.48 -10.65
CA GLN A 827 28.41 63.68 -9.58
C GLN A 827 27.40 63.34 -8.52
N PRO A 828 27.31 62.04 -8.12
CA PRO A 828 26.40 61.66 -7.04
C PRO A 828 26.82 62.26 -5.72
N LEU A 829 25.91 62.92 -5.05
CA LEU A 829 26.10 63.59 -3.74
C LEU A 829 25.54 62.75 -2.61
N SER A 830 24.40 62.06 -2.81
CA SER A 830 23.78 61.25 -1.81
C SER A 830 22.68 60.36 -2.40
N ASN A 831 22.64 59.12 -1.96
CA ASN A 831 21.59 58.18 -2.30
C ASN A 831 20.56 58.07 -1.16
N PHE A 832 19.28 57.85 -1.50
CA PHE A 832 18.16 57.76 -0.56
C PHE A 832 17.32 56.53 -0.86
N PHE A 833 16.92 55.83 0.18
CA PHE A 833 16.00 54.69 0.14
C PHE A 833 14.92 54.93 1.19
N PRO A 834 13.83 55.62 0.87
CA PRO A 834 12.77 55.86 1.81
C PRO A 834 12.14 54.55 2.32
N GLY A 835 12.16 54.37 3.63
CA GLY A 835 11.45 53.23 4.26
C GLY A 835 9.93 53.38 4.30
N THR A 836 9.43 54.61 4.03
CA THR A 836 8.01 54.97 3.93
C THR A 836 7.83 56.07 2.89
N SER A 837 6.67 56.10 2.21
CA SER A 837 6.34 57.18 1.30
C SER A 837 6.13 58.49 2.06
N GLY A 838 6.70 59.57 1.58
CA GLY A 838 6.58 60.90 2.21
C GLY A 838 7.78 61.80 1.98
N LYS A 839 7.81 62.90 2.74
CA LYS A 839 8.85 63.92 2.59
C LYS A 839 10.22 63.43 3.06
N VAL A 840 11.14 63.34 2.15
CA VAL A 840 12.57 63.08 2.40
C VAL A 840 13.32 64.39 2.45
N SER A 841 14.18 64.60 3.45
CA SER A 841 14.97 65.80 3.61
C SER A 841 16.39 65.47 4.01
N ARG A 842 17.39 66.15 3.43
CA ARG A 842 18.77 66.06 3.84
C ARG A 842 19.42 67.42 3.87
N THR A 843 20.28 67.64 4.86
CA THR A 843 21.08 68.86 4.97
C THR A 843 22.48 68.65 4.40
N ILE A 844 22.90 69.50 3.49
CA ILE A 844 24.22 69.43 2.86
C ILE A 844 25.03 70.63 3.18
N SER A 845 26.35 70.48 3.25
CA SER A 845 27.24 71.61 3.56
C SER A 845 27.18 72.68 2.49
N PRO A 846 27.36 73.95 2.85
CA PRO A 846 27.42 75.03 1.90
C PRO A 846 28.64 74.89 1.01
N TRP A 847 28.48 75.12 -0.31
CA TRP A 847 29.56 75.09 -1.27
C TRP A 847 30.23 76.41 -1.42
N VAL A 848 31.53 76.39 -1.63
CA VAL A 848 32.36 77.56 -1.74
C VAL A 848 32.32 78.23 -3.16
N SER A 849 31.81 77.52 -4.16
CA SER A 849 31.63 77.99 -5.53
C SER A 849 30.37 78.85 -5.71
N ARG A 850 30.42 79.85 -6.61
CA ARG A 850 29.35 80.81 -6.84
C ARG A 850 28.08 80.23 -7.45
N GLU A 851 28.15 79.13 -8.22
CA GLU A 851 27.05 78.50 -8.88
C GLU A 851 27.18 76.91 -8.82
N ARG A 852 26.11 76.28 -8.54
CA ARG A 852 25.95 74.76 -8.63
C ARG A 852 24.55 74.41 -8.97
N PHE A 853 24.42 73.34 -9.77
CA PHE A 853 23.17 72.78 -10.18
C PHE A 853 22.94 71.47 -9.42
N PHE A 854 21.68 71.13 -9.14
CA PHE A 854 21.28 69.93 -8.45
C PHE A 854 20.16 69.28 -9.22
N ARG A 855 20.23 67.97 -9.33
CA ARG A 855 19.11 67.15 -9.87
C ARG A 855 18.87 65.96 -8.97
N LEU A 856 17.67 65.46 -9.06
CA LEU A 856 17.28 64.22 -8.41
C LEU A 856 17.03 63.21 -9.52
N VAL A 857 17.66 62.05 -9.41
CA VAL A 857 17.52 60.94 -10.37
C VAL A 857 16.93 59.73 -9.66
N THR A 858 16.01 59.00 -10.34
CA THR A 858 15.43 57.76 -9.87
C THR A 858 15.22 56.81 -11.03
N PRO A 859 15.66 55.55 -11.00
CA PRO A 859 16.44 55.01 -9.87
C PRO A 859 17.78 55.69 -9.68
N ALA A 860 18.34 55.65 -8.44
CA ALA A 860 19.67 56.20 -8.15
C ALA A 860 20.71 55.48 -9.03
N ASN A 861 21.68 56.24 -9.56
CA ASN A 861 22.85 55.64 -10.16
C ASN A 861 23.63 54.80 -9.14
N PRO A 862 24.14 53.59 -9.46
CA PRO A 862 24.81 52.69 -8.53
C PRO A 862 26.00 53.32 -7.80
#